data_1ea3e10a0845c10da5e07497316254fa
#
_entry.id   1ea3e10a0845c10da5e07497316254fa
#
_cell.length_a   1.000
_cell.length_b   1.000
_cell.length_c   1.000
_cell.angle_alpha   90.00
_cell.angle_beta   90.00
_cell.angle_gamma   90.00
#
_symmetry.space_group_name_H-M   'P 1'
#
loop_
_entity.id
_entity.type
_entity.pdbx_description
1 polymer ?
#
loop_
_entity_poly.entity_id
_entity_poly.type
_entity_poly.pdbx_seq_one_letter_code
_entity_poly.pdbx_strand_id
1 'polypeptide(L)'
;MIKHKKSITLFLIILFISCDQEIQDRNSMFSLIPNESKIVIQINDLNYIKSFITNNTLFSKTYFANDSLNNLINRINIDQSKNSGLLSFSSYGKNNKAITFISNKNFSDSLNIENNKSYKYNNYDVFKEDDFYNIYLDEIVVNSTSDIIIENIIRNYNSKKRGITDPNFYDIILSANKTEPINIFIDSKLDKFSEEYFRSIEFYPFIKSSWKNYDLSRSNDDIRLTGITRINDSLRSKLSILENLNPKSLETDKLIPNTFKSFFSFTITDSNSFLKNYQDYLNLNNLKDEFNNLEDIKAINEVTFLQDEEKSVILNLIDSNLINQLSFSKEINFSNEIFNLSSPLGLKDLFNLFDKNLNLKFGILIDSFLVLSSSKNQLKKILTSYNNKRTLINDISYQKNKENLLNKFSFLWMANTKRIKEEVIFKKSTYEDLDINLYPFINLEGLVDEKLVLLNFYIGKTKTRESSGGIYNELIVSNTNKITTPPKWLKNHRNNEYDFAYQDSENYLYLYSNKGDLFWKKKLSSKIIGEIQQVDLYKNGRLQMAFRTSDKFYIIDRNGSTVQPFEISIKNSNNINRLSIFDYENDKNYRFLISQDNYMKMYDSKGITVTGFDPDSLNSDIINSPVHIRIKGKDYILVQLNNGKLKILNRRGKNRISVKQNINFSENNFFSFMNLFTTTDKNGNLIQVDTNGNVVINNYSLGENNTIEVVMDNILFQSENTININGKIIKIPEGRYTKPRLFNYKDTLYITITDQKESKVYLFNKEGILIKGFPVKGINLVDINDADNDGKIELITQLDESSVISYEIN
;
A
#
# COMPACT_ATOMS: atom_id res chain seq x y z
N MET A 1 7.04 -64.36 22.54
CA MET A 1 6.85 -63.01 21.94
C MET A 1 5.59 -62.83 21.07
N ILE A 2 4.82 -63.85 20.75
CA ILE A 2 3.63 -63.75 19.86
C ILE A 2 2.33 -63.51 20.62
N LYS A 3 2.21 -63.85 21.90
CA LYS A 3 1.00 -63.63 22.71
C LYS A 3 0.75 -62.17 23.16
N HIS A 4 1.76 -61.33 23.27
CA HIS A 4 1.59 -59.94 23.64
C HIS A 4 1.20 -59.00 22.51
N LYS A 5 1.50 -59.34 21.23
CA LYS A 5 1.09 -58.48 20.09
C LYS A 5 -0.43 -58.54 19.81
N LYS A 6 -1.09 -59.69 20.08
CA LYS A 6 -2.57 -59.81 19.89
C LYS A 6 -3.35 -59.02 20.95
N SER A 7 -2.81 -58.89 22.16
CA SER A 7 -3.47 -58.12 23.23
C SER A 7 -3.38 -56.59 23.00
N ILE A 8 -2.28 -56.12 22.47
CA ILE A 8 -2.11 -54.68 22.14
C ILE A 8 -2.97 -54.26 20.93
N THR A 9 -3.10 -55.13 19.93
CA THR A 9 -3.96 -54.86 18.77
C THR A 9 -5.43 -54.84 19.13
N LEU A 10 -5.87 -55.69 20.08
CA LEU A 10 -7.23 -55.68 20.57
C LEU A 10 -7.53 -54.48 21.46
N PHE A 11 -6.57 -54.01 22.23
CA PHE A 11 -6.70 -52.79 23.06
C PHE A 11 -6.75 -51.53 22.21
N LEU A 12 -6.02 -51.44 21.11
CA LEU A 12 -6.06 -50.34 20.12
C LEU A 12 -7.40 -50.31 19.35
N ILE A 13 -7.98 -51.47 19.05
CA ILE A 13 -9.30 -51.53 18.38
C ILE A 13 -10.42 -51.08 19.35
N ILE A 14 -10.32 -51.37 20.67
CA ILE A 14 -11.29 -50.89 21.66
C ILE A 14 -11.22 -49.39 21.88
N LEU A 15 -10.04 -48.76 21.70
CA LEU A 15 -9.90 -47.30 21.77
C LEU A 15 -10.54 -46.57 20.59
N PHE A 16 -10.61 -47.18 19.42
CA PHE A 16 -11.29 -46.59 18.24
C PHE A 16 -12.81 -46.73 18.29
N ILE A 17 -13.36 -47.69 19.03
CA ILE A 17 -14.81 -47.88 19.16
C ILE A 17 -15.46 -46.92 20.19
N SER A 18 -14.70 -46.34 21.11
CA SER A 18 -15.23 -45.44 22.12
C SER A 18 -15.48 -44.00 21.67
N CYS A 19 -14.89 -43.60 20.51
CA CYS A 19 -15.10 -42.23 20.00
C CYS A 19 -16.37 -42.11 19.10
N ASP A 20 -16.88 -43.19 18.57
CA ASP A 20 -18.04 -43.17 17.66
C ASP A 20 -19.40 -43.10 18.36
N GLN A 21 -19.49 -43.40 19.67
CA GLN A 21 -20.76 -43.49 20.38
C GLN A 21 -21.41 -42.13 20.72
N GLU A 22 -20.65 -41.08 21.01
CA GLU A 22 -21.24 -39.79 21.40
C GLU A 22 -21.95 -39.03 20.26
N ILE A 23 -21.59 -39.26 18.99
CA ILE A 23 -22.21 -38.58 17.84
C ILE A 23 -23.36 -39.42 17.24
N GLN A 24 -23.36 -40.71 17.48
CA GLN A 24 -24.45 -41.59 17.08
C GLN A 24 -25.65 -41.55 18.06
N ASP A 25 -25.50 -40.97 19.25
CA ASP A 25 -26.58 -40.79 20.17
C ASP A 25 -27.60 -39.78 19.59
N ARG A 26 -28.81 -40.27 19.32
CA ARG A 26 -29.91 -39.50 18.73
C ARG A 26 -30.42 -38.37 19.65
N ASN A 27 -30.00 -38.38 20.89
CA ASN A 27 -30.31 -37.37 21.89
C ASN A 27 -29.15 -36.36 22.09
N SER A 28 -28.16 -36.34 21.20
CA SER A 28 -27.08 -35.35 21.30
C SER A 28 -27.57 -33.94 20.90
N MET A 29 -27.02 -32.89 21.52
CA MET A 29 -27.32 -31.49 21.17
C MET A 29 -27.15 -31.19 19.68
N PHE A 30 -26.21 -31.85 19.00
CA PHE A 30 -25.98 -31.70 17.57
C PHE A 30 -27.16 -32.17 16.69
N SER A 31 -27.97 -33.15 17.17
CA SER A 31 -29.15 -33.62 16.43
C SER A 31 -30.27 -32.59 16.40
N LEU A 32 -30.27 -31.62 17.32
CA LEU A 32 -31.29 -30.59 17.47
C LEU A 32 -30.98 -29.30 16.71
N ILE A 33 -29.80 -29.18 16.09
CA ILE A 33 -29.43 -28.00 15.31
C ILE A 33 -30.41 -27.87 14.12
N PRO A 34 -31.01 -26.69 13.89
CA PRO A 34 -31.91 -26.47 12.75
C PRO A 34 -31.25 -26.81 11.41
N ASN A 35 -31.99 -27.46 10.49
CA ASN A 35 -31.48 -27.88 9.18
C ASN A 35 -31.01 -26.70 8.32
N GLU A 36 -31.59 -25.52 8.53
CA GLU A 36 -31.30 -24.27 7.84
C GLU A 36 -30.06 -23.58 8.38
N SER A 37 -29.40 -24.14 9.41
CA SER A 37 -28.19 -23.52 10.00
C SER A 37 -27.04 -23.60 9.04
N LYS A 38 -26.39 -22.44 8.85
CA LYS A 38 -25.20 -22.26 7.99
C LYS A 38 -23.92 -22.02 8.80
N ILE A 39 -24.09 -21.61 10.04
CA ILE A 39 -23.00 -21.41 11.00
C ILE A 39 -23.46 -22.06 12.31
N VAL A 40 -22.59 -22.89 12.88
CA VAL A 40 -22.74 -23.49 14.20
C VAL A 40 -21.51 -23.23 15.02
N ILE A 41 -21.67 -22.73 16.23
CA ILE A 41 -20.58 -22.46 17.16
C ILE A 41 -20.73 -23.37 18.36
N GLN A 42 -19.78 -24.26 18.57
CA GLN A 42 -19.69 -25.06 19.79
C GLN A 42 -18.87 -24.28 20.83
N ILE A 43 -19.47 -24.06 21.95
CA ILE A 43 -18.91 -23.36 23.11
C ILE A 43 -18.42 -24.41 24.08
N ASN A 44 -17.12 -24.52 24.32
CA ASN A 44 -16.51 -25.46 25.27
C ASN A 44 -16.11 -24.76 26.58
N ASP A 45 -15.87 -23.46 26.58
CA ASP A 45 -15.51 -22.67 27.76
C ASP A 45 -16.18 -21.28 27.69
N LEU A 46 -17.33 -21.20 28.35
CA LEU A 46 -18.14 -19.99 28.38
C LEU A 46 -17.47 -18.82 29.11
N ASN A 47 -16.70 -19.11 30.15
CA ASN A 47 -15.96 -18.06 30.89
C ASN A 47 -14.91 -17.42 30.04
N TYR A 48 -14.18 -18.23 29.25
CA TYR A 48 -13.23 -17.70 28.29
C TYR A 48 -13.90 -16.83 27.22
N ILE A 49 -15.08 -17.26 26.71
CA ILE A 49 -15.79 -16.48 25.69
C ILE A 49 -16.19 -15.10 26.18
N LYS A 50 -16.76 -15.01 27.39
CA LYS A 50 -17.12 -13.71 27.97
C LYS A 50 -15.92 -12.81 28.15
N SER A 51 -14.81 -13.37 28.65
CA SER A 51 -13.53 -12.66 28.75
C SER A 51 -12.99 -12.24 27.39
N PHE A 52 -13.04 -13.12 26.39
CA PHE A 52 -12.54 -12.86 25.05
C PHE A 52 -13.32 -11.75 24.35
N ILE A 53 -14.66 -11.79 24.41
CA ILE A 53 -15.51 -10.75 23.78
C ILE A 53 -15.29 -9.39 24.43
N THR A 54 -15.06 -9.34 25.75
CA THR A 54 -14.87 -8.07 26.49
C THR A 54 -13.45 -7.53 26.41
N ASN A 55 -12.46 -8.40 26.43
CA ASN A 55 -11.05 -8.01 26.63
C ASN A 55 -10.22 -8.09 25.35
N ASN A 56 -10.62 -8.90 24.34
CA ASN A 56 -9.91 -8.92 23.06
C ASN A 56 -10.28 -7.67 22.24
N THR A 57 -9.36 -6.73 22.19
CA THR A 57 -9.56 -5.43 21.51
C THR A 57 -9.85 -5.58 20.02
N LEU A 58 -9.24 -6.59 19.37
CA LEU A 58 -9.44 -6.86 17.96
C LEU A 58 -10.84 -7.44 17.71
N PHE A 59 -11.24 -8.48 18.46
CA PHE A 59 -12.53 -9.14 18.31
C PHE A 59 -13.71 -8.20 18.57
N SER A 60 -13.61 -7.35 19.61
CA SER A 60 -14.66 -6.38 19.96
C SER A 60 -14.99 -5.39 18.83
N LYS A 61 -14.07 -5.19 17.87
CA LYS A 61 -14.21 -4.30 16.73
C LYS A 61 -14.67 -5.02 15.44
N THR A 62 -14.82 -6.34 15.49
CA THR A 62 -15.31 -7.13 14.33
C THR A 62 -16.84 -7.08 14.21
N TYR A 63 -17.37 -7.44 13.04
CA TYR A 63 -18.81 -7.61 12.82
C TYR A 63 -19.43 -8.71 13.70
N PHE A 64 -18.63 -9.63 14.23
CA PHE A 64 -19.08 -10.70 15.13
C PHE A 64 -19.46 -10.18 16.52
N ALA A 65 -18.88 -9.07 16.97
CA ALA A 65 -19.21 -8.41 18.22
C ALA A 65 -20.47 -7.52 18.04
N ASN A 66 -21.62 -8.14 17.82
CA ASN A 66 -22.89 -7.41 17.73
C ASN A 66 -23.68 -7.50 19.04
N ASP A 67 -24.60 -6.54 19.25
CA ASP A 67 -25.38 -6.44 20.50
C ASP A 67 -26.25 -7.67 20.75
N SER A 68 -26.74 -8.33 19.70
CA SER A 68 -27.56 -9.53 19.82
C SER A 68 -26.76 -10.73 20.37
N LEU A 69 -25.52 -10.91 19.90
CA LEU A 69 -24.62 -11.96 20.40
C LEU A 69 -24.18 -11.66 21.84
N ASN A 70 -23.82 -10.42 22.11
CA ASN A 70 -23.44 -9.96 23.45
C ASN A 70 -24.59 -10.14 24.46
N ASN A 71 -25.82 -9.77 24.10
CA ASN A 71 -27.01 -9.93 24.93
C ASN A 71 -27.32 -11.40 25.18
N LEU A 72 -27.20 -12.28 24.16
CA LEU A 72 -27.39 -13.71 24.31
C LEU A 72 -26.35 -14.31 25.27
N ILE A 73 -25.07 -14.00 25.08
CA ILE A 73 -23.99 -14.53 25.90
C ILE A 73 -24.07 -14.01 27.35
N ASN A 74 -24.52 -12.78 27.56
CA ASN A 74 -24.68 -12.20 28.90
C ASN A 74 -25.88 -12.81 29.67
N ARG A 75 -26.90 -13.27 28.97
CA ARG A 75 -28.07 -13.99 29.58
C ARG A 75 -27.74 -15.41 30.02
N ILE A 76 -26.69 -16.00 29.49
CA ILE A 76 -26.23 -17.33 29.92
C ILE A 76 -25.56 -17.16 31.27
N ASN A 77 -26.22 -17.64 32.36
CA ASN A 77 -25.70 -17.50 33.73
C ASN A 77 -24.54 -18.48 34.01
N ILE A 78 -23.51 -18.03 34.76
CA ILE A 78 -22.17 -18.65 34.75
C ILE A 78 -21.87 -19.41 36.06
N ASP A 79 -22.77 -19.87 36.76
CA ASP A 79 -22.41 -20.36 38.10
C ASP A 79 -21.79 -21.79 38.17
N GLN A 80 -21.48 -22.43 37.02
CA GLN A 80 -20.81 -23.74 37.03
C GLN A 80 -19.81 -23.97 35.88
N SER A 81 -18.63 -24.38 36.26
CA SER A 81 -17.37 -24.42 35.55
C SER A 81 -17.14 -25.49 34.49
N LYS A 82 -18.12 -26.03 33.77
CA LYS A 82 -17.89 -27.05 32.71
C LYS A 82 -19.04 -27.19 31.69
N ASN A 83 -19.86 -26.21 31.46
CA ASN A 83 -21.00 -26.37 30.57
C ASN A 83 -20.66 -26.01 29.12
N SER A 84 -20.87 -26.95 28.22
CA SER A 84 -20.78 -26.77 26.77
C SER A 84 -22.15 -26.42 26.18
N GLY A 85 -22.20 -25.64 25.11
CA GLY A 85 -23.40 -25.26 24.41
C GLY A 85 -23.18 -25.13 22.92
N LEU A 86 -24.26 -25.14 22.13
CA LEU A 86 -24.23 -24.95 20.71
C LEU A 86 -25.03 -23.69 20.36
N LEU A 87 -24.42 -22.79 19.62
CA LEU A 87 -25.06 -21.61 19.07
C LEU A 87 -25.18 -21.76 17.56
N SER A 88 -26.36 -21.64 16.98
CA SER A 88 -26.57 -21.74 15.54
C SER A 88 -27.23 -20.51 14.94
N PHE A 89 -26.86 -20.19 13.72
CA PHE A 89 -27.39 -19.09 12.92
C PHE A 89 -28.15 -19.69 11.72
N SER A 90 -29.42 -19.38 11.61
CA SER A 90 -30.31 -19.95 10.58
C SER A 90 -31.06 -18.86 9.85
N SER A 91 -31.28 -19.05 8.53
CA SER A 91 -32.25 -18.28 7.76
C SER A 91 -33.46 -19.14 7.44
N TYR A 92 -34.67 -18.61 7.57
CA TYR A 92 -35.90 -19.33 7.24
C TYR A 92 -36.87 -18.43 6.47
N GLY A 93 -37.71 -19.04 5.61
CA GLY A 93 -38.57 -18.29 4.72
C GLY A 93 -37.79 -17.44 3.72
N LYS A 94 -38.31 -16.26 3.35
CA LYS A 94 -37.63 -15.38 2.35
C LYS A 94 -36.52 -14.51 2.93
N ASN A 95 -36.66 -14.01 4.16
CA ASN A 95 -35.70 -13.03 4.75
C ASN A 95 -35.62 -13.10 6.28
N ASN A 96 -36.17 -14.12 6.93
CA ASN A 96 -36.17 -14.21 8.38
C ASN A 96 -34.88 -14.86 8.88
N LYS A 97 -34.42 -14.40 10.03
CA LYS A 97 -33.18 -14.84 10.69
C LYS A 97 -33.50 -15.38 12.08
N ALA A 98 -32.84 -16.43 12.49
CA ALA A 98 -32.97 -16.99 13.82
C ALA A 98 -31.60 -17.33 14.41
N ILE A 99 -31.43 -17.02 15.68
CA ILE A 99 -30.31 -17.45 16.51
C ILE A 99 -30.88 -18.50 17.47
N THR A 100 -30.28 -19.70 17.51
CA THR A 100 -30.73 -20.80 18.38
C THR A 100 -29.56 -21.25 19.26
N PHE A 101 -29.80 -21.30 20.55
CA PHE A 101 -28.85 -21.80 21.54
C PHE A 101 -29.36 -23.11 22.12
N ILE A 102 -28.51 -24.14 22.21
CA ILE A 102 -28.81 -25.48 22.71
C ILE A 102 -27.79 -25.82 23.78
N SER A 103 -28.26 -26.20 24.99
CA SER A 103 -27.40 -26.53 26.10
C SER A 103 -27.99 -27.59 26.98
N ASN A 104 -27.19 -28.16 27.91
CA ASN A 104 -27.68 -29.09 28.94
C ASN A 104 -28.47 -28.33 30.02
N LYS A 105 -29.37 -29.01 30.71
CA LYS A 105 -30.34 -28.45 31.65
C LYS A 105 -29.74 -27.65 32.80
N ASN A 106 -28.51 -27.96 33.19
CA ASN A 106 -27.79 -27.22 34.25
C ASN A 106 -27.46 -25.74 33.90
N PHE A 107 -27.67 -25.33 32.65
CA PHE A 107 -27.54 -23.95 32.22
C PHE A 107 -28.77 -23.09 32.51
N SER A 108 -29.92 -23.69 32.87
CA SER A 108 -31.22 -23.03 32.79
C SER A 108 -31.82 -22.67 34.15
N ASP A 109 -31.17 -23.00 35.28
CA ASP A 109 -31.74 -22.76 36.63
C ASP A 109 -31.99 -21.31 36.99
N SER A 110 -31.65 -20.37 36.10
CA SER A 110 -31.84 -18.93 36.28
C SER A 110 -33.00 -18.34 35.45
N LEU A 111 -33.70 -19.13 34.65
CA LEU A 111 -34.88 -18.62 33.97
C LEU A 111 -36.07 -18.63 34.94
N ASN A 112 -36.48 -17.46 35.42
CA ASN A 112 -37.68 -17.28 36.24
C ASN A 112 -38.92 -17.68 35.40
N ILE A 113 -39.37 -18.91 35.54
CA ILE A 113 -40.49 -19.50 34.78
C ILE A 113 -41.86 -18.92 35.19
N GLU A 114 -41.95 -18.25 36.32
CA GLU A 114 -43.22 -17.85 36.92
C GLU A 114 -44.05 -16.76 36.22
N ASN A 115 -43.46 -16.01 35.25
CA ASN A 115 -44.17 -14.91 34.59
C ASN A 115 -44.25 -14.98 33.07
N ASN A 116 -43.91 -16.10 32.41
CA ASN A 116 -43.77 -16.18 30.98
C ASN A 116 -45.04 -16.70 30.29
N LYS A 117 -45.45 -16.04 29.17
CA LYS A 117 -46.53 -16.52 28.30
C LYS A 117 -46.10 -17.84 27.66
N SER A 118 -46.88 -18.89 27.87
CA SER A 118 -46.62 -20.21 27.27
C SER A 118 -47.75 -20.65 26.32
N TYR A 119 -47.35 -21.42 25.31
CA TYR A 119 -48.29 -22.15 24.48
C TYR A 119 -47.81 -23.61 24.34
N LYS A 120 -48.75 -24.51 23.96
CA LYS A 120 -48.39 -25.94 23.77
C LYS A 120 -48.25 -26.27 22.29
N TYR A 121 -47.17 -27.01 21.97
CA TYR A 121 -46.97 -27.56 20.66
C TYR A 121 -46.52 -29.03 20.77
N ASN A 122 -47.30 -29.97 20.17
CA ASN A 122 -47.03 -31.40 20.23
C ASN A 122 -46.66 -31.92 21.62
N ASN A 123 -47.44 -31.55 22.64
CA ASN A 123 -47.28 -31.88 24.06
C ASN A 123 -46.10 -31.24 24.81
N TYR A 124 -45.37 -30.35 24.17
CA TYR A 124 -44.30 -29.59 24.81
C TYR A 124 -44.77 -28.15 25.12
N ASP A 125 -44.42 -27.68 26.31
CA ASP A 125 -44.67 -26.30 26.69
C ASP A 125 -43.59 -25.42 26.10
N VAL A 126 -43.97 -24.40 25.31
CA VAL A 126 -43.08 -23.37 24.76
C VAL A 126 -43.24 -22.09 25.57
N PHE A 127 -42.18 -21.65 26.21
CA PHE A 127 -42.18 -20.46 27.03
C PHE A 127 -41.59 -19.30 26.23
N LYS A 128 -42.20 -18.14 26.28
CA LYS A 128 -41.66 -16.89 25.65
C LYS A 128 -41.16 -15.96 26.72
N GLU A 129 -39.87 -15.64 26.66
CA GLU A 129 -39.20 -14.66 27.50
C GLU A 129 -38.51 -13.62 26.62
N ASP A 130 -38.96 -12.37 26.69
CA ASP A 130 -38.54 -11.29 25.79
C ASP A 130 -38.66 -11.70 24.32
N ASP A 131 -37.51 -11.77 23.63
CA ASP A 131 -37.39 -12.08 22.20
C ASP A 131 -37.08 -13.58 21.96
N PHE A 132 -37.03 -14.43 23.03
CA PHE A 132 -36.67 -15.82 22.91
C PHE A 132 -37.84 -16.76 23.27
N TYR A 133 -37.93 -17.84 22.50
CA TYR A 133 -38.78 -18.97 22.75
C TYR A 133 -37.95 -20.13 23.32
N ASN A 134 -38.39 -20.72 24.41
CA ASN A 134 -37.64 -21.70 25.21
C ASN A 134 -38.41 -23.02 25.33
N ILE A 135 -37.73 -24.15 25.15
CA ILE A 135 -38.27 -25.48 25.35
C ILE A 135 -37.31 -26.36 26.14
N TYR A 136 -37.87 -27.35 26.81
CA TYR A 136 -37.13 -28.40 27.54
C TYR A 136 -37.37 -29.75 26.85
N LEU A 137 -36.29 -30.42 26.42
CA LEU A 137 -36.30 -31.72 25.76
C LEU A 137 -35.38 -32.66 26.57
N ASP A 138 -35.97 -33.46 27.46
CA ASP A 138 -35.27 -34.29 28.45
C ASP A 138 -34.20 -33.45 29.24
N GLU A 139 -32.92 -33.73 29.04
CA GLU A 139 -31.79 -33.05 29.71
C GLU A 139 -31.28 -31.84 28.89
N ILE A 140 -31.94 -31.46 27.78
CA ILE A 140 -31.51 -30.40 26.89
C ILE A 140 -32.51 -29.24 26.96
N VAL A 141 -31.94 -28.01 26.93
CA VAL A 141 -32.70 -26.77 26.80
C VAL A 141 -32.39 -26.16 25.44
N VAL A 142 -33.41 -25.70 24.74
CA VAL A 142 -33.31 -25.00 23.47
C VAL A 142 -33.95 -23.63 23.59
N ASN A 143 -33.20 -22.60 23.22
CA ASN A 143 -33.61 -21.21 23.18
C ASN A 143 -33.48 -20.70 21.74
N SER A 144 -34.50 -20.09 21.17
CA SER A 144 -34.48 -19.55 19.82
C SER A 144 -35.22 -18.22 19.71
N THR A 145 -34.72 -17.32 18.86
CA THR A 145 -35.42 -16.06 18.51
C THR A 145 -36.64 -16.31 17.59
N SER A 146 -36.93 -17.56 17.24
CA SER A 146 -38.03 -17.94 16.35
C SER A 146 -38.85 -19.12 16.91
N ASP A 147 -40.15 -18.91 17.03
CA ASP A 147 -41.12 -19.95 17.34
C ASP A 147 -41.18 -21.05 16.26
N ILE A 148 -41.12 -20.67 14.98
CA ILE A 148 -41.11 -21.62 13.86
C ILE A 148 -39.93 -22.59 13.95
N ILE A 149 -38.74 -22.08 14.31
CA ILE A 149 -37.54 -22.92 14.50
C ILE A 149 -37.75 -23.88 15.70
N ILE A 150 -38.28 -23.37 16.80
CA ILE A 150 -38.60 -24.20 17.97
C ILE A 150 -39.58 -25.33 17.61
N GLU A 151 -40.67 -25.04 16.90
CA GLU A 151 -41.63 -26.01 16.44
C GLU A 151 -41.03 -27.07 15.48
N ASN A 152 -40.11 -26.64 14.60
CA ASN A 152 -39.37 -27.56 13.72
C ASN A 152 -38.46 -28.49 14.53
N ILE A 153 -37.79 -27.99 15.54
CA ILE A 153 -36.94 -28.79 16.44
C ILE A 153 -37.80 -29.83 17.17
N ILE A 154 -38.96 -29.47 17.72
CA ILE A 154 -39.89 -30.38 18.37
C ILE A 154 -40.35 -31.47 17.40
N ARG A 155 -40.73 -31.14 16.15
CA ARG A 155 -41.13 -32.09 15.12
C ARG A 155 -40.01 -33.10 14.78
N ASN A 156 -38.78 -32.60 14.61
CA ASN A 156 -37.61 -33.44 14.31
C ASN A 156 -37.30 -34.37 15.51
N TYR A 157 -37.36 -33.85 16.74
CA TYR A 157 -37.15 -34.62 17.96
C TYR A 157 -38.13 -35.75 18.08
N ASN A 158 -39.43 -35.48 17.93
CA ASN A 158 -40.49 -36.52 17.99
C ASN A 158 -40.39 -37.56 16.88
N SER A 159 -40.00 -37.15 15.67
CA SER A 159 -39.80 -38.05 14.53
C SER A 159 -38.44 -38.73 14.52
N LYS A 160 -37.58 -38.50 15.52
CA LYS A 160 -36.22 -39.03 15.63
C LYS A 160 -35.36 -38.68 14.41
N LYS A 161 -35.59 -37.51 13.80
CA LYS A 161 -34.83 -36.99 12.66
C LYS A 161 -33.76 -36.03 13.14
N ARG A 162 -32.61 -36.06 12.48
CA ARG A 162 -31.58 -35.03 12.67
C ARG A 162 -31.98 -33.71 11.99
N GLY A 163 -31.66 -32.58 12.58
CA GLY A 163 -31.88 -31.30 11.96
C GLY A 163 -31.00 -31.16 10.71
N ILE A 164 -29.70 -31.04 10.85
CA ILE A 164 -28.75 -31.04 9.71
C ILE A 164 -28.62 -32.51 9.24
N THR A 165 -28.86 -32.71 7.95
CA THR A 165 -28.84 -34.08 7.33
C THR A 165 -27.56 -34.31 6.51
N ASP A 166 -26.72 -33.29 6.30
CA ASP A 166 -25.47 -33.42 5.54
C ASP A 166 -24.45 -34.29 6.31
N PRO A 167 -24.04 -35.46 5.77
CA PRO A 167 -23.05 -36.32 6.41
C PRO A 167 -21.71 -35.59 6.68
N ASN A 168 -21.30 -34.69 5.78
CA ASN A 168 -20.06 -33.95 5.92
C ASN A 168 -20.01 -33.06 7.18
N PHE A 169 -21.18 -32.61 7.67
CA PHE A 169 -21.28 -31.86 8.92
C PHE A 169 -20.84 -32.71 10.12
N TYR A 170 -21.30 -33.95 10.20
CA TYR A 170 -20.95 -34.83 11.30
C TYR A 170 -19.49 -35.29 11.26
N ASP A 171 -18.96 -35.50 10.06
CA ASP A 171 -17.55 -35.83 9.86
C ASP A 171 -16.63 -34.69 10.32
N ILE A 172 -17.02 -33.44 10.04
CA ILE A 172 -16.25 -32.26 10.44
C ILE A 172 -16.33 -32.00 11.95
N ILE A 173 -17.45 -32.26 12.60
CA ILE A 173 -17.58 -32.17 14.08
C ILE A 173 -16.55 -33.08 14.78
N LEU A 174 -16.31 -34.28 14.24
CA LEU A 174 -15.30 -35.20 14.78
C LEU A 174 -13.88 -34.69 14.71
N SER A 175 -13.60 -33.78 13.78
CA SER A 175 -12.26 -33.19 13.61
C SER A 175 -11.98 -32.01 14.55
N ALA A 176 -13.00 -31.49 15.24
CA ALA A 176 -12.89 -30.33 16.11
C ALA A 176 -12.07 -30.61 17.38
N ASN A 177 -11.20 -29.71 17.74
CA ASN A 177 -10.41 -29.79 18.96
C ASN A 177 -11.24 -29.29 20.17
N LYS A 178 -11.84 -30.25 20.90
CA LYS A 178 -12.70 -29.96 22.06
C LYS A 178 -11.95 -29.31 23.25
N THR A 179 -10.61 -29.25 23.22
CA THR A 179 -9.80 -28.54 24.25
C THR A 179 -9.73 -27.03 24.03
N GLU A 180 -10.01 -26.60 22.80
CA GLU A 180 -10.12 -25.19 22.49
C GLU A 180 -11.46 -24.61 22.98
N PRO A 181 -11.52 -23.32 23.36
CA PRO A 181 -12.71 -22.74 23.96
C PRO A 181 -13.91 -22.65 23.02
N ILE A 182 -13.67 -22.55 21.71
CA ILE A 182 -14.70 -22.42 20.67
C ILE A 182 -14.30 -23.24 19.45
N ASN A 183 -15.28 -23.99 18.90
CA ASN A 183 -15.21 -24.59 17.57
C ASN A 183 -16.30 -23.97 16.69
N ILE A 184 -15.95 -23.49 15.49
CA ILE A 184 -16.85 -22.82 14.56
C ILE A 184 -17.02 -23.70 13.33
N PHE A 185 -18.24 -24.13 13.02
CA PHE A 185 -18.58 -24.93 11.85
C PHE A 185 -19.31 -24.03 10.85
N ILE A 186 -18.82 -23.97 9.61
CA ILE A 186 -19.36 -23.09 8.55
C ILE A 186 -19.69 -23.93 7.31
N ASP A 187 -20.94 -23.85 6.85
CA ASP A 187 -21.35 -24.39 5.54
C ASP A 187 -20.85 -23.47 4.41
N SER A 188 -20.23 -24.04 3.39
CA SER A 188 -19.75 -23.30 2.22
C SER A 188 -20.86 -22.67 1.38
N LYS A 189 -22.08 -23.14 1.52
CA LYS A 189 -23.27 -22.57 0.88
C LYS A 189 -23.89 -21.54 1.80
N LEU A 190 -23.12 -20.48 2.12
CA LEU A 190 -23.63 -19.38 2.91
C LEU A 190 -24.84 -18.75 2.22
N ASP A 191 -25.84 -18.41 3.02
CA ASP A 191 -26.95 -17.57 2.61
C ASP A 191 -26.57 -16.07 2.70
N LYS A 192 -27.46 -15.19 2.21
CA LYS A 192 -27.24 -13.74 2.26
C LYS A 192 -26.95 -13.23 3.67
N PHE A 193 -27.50 -13.87 4.71
CA PHE A 193 -27.26 -13.50 6.10
C PHE A 193 -25.82 -13.80 6.51
N SER A 194 -25.35 -14.99 6.19
CA SER A 194 -24.01 -15.44 6.50
C SER A 194 -22.96 -14.74 5.62
N GLU A 195 -23.31 -14.45 4.34
CA GLU A 195 -22.47 -13.65 3.45
C GLU A 195 -22.23 -12.23 3.96
N GLU A 196 -23.16 -11.62 4.66
CA GLU A 196 -23.01 -10.28 5.22
C GLU A 196 -21.88 -10.20 6.25
N TYR A 197 -21.63 -11.28 6.98
CA TYR A 197 -20.54 -11.39 7.96
C TYR A 197 -19.20 -11.84 7.36
N PHE A 198 -19.24 -12.52 6.19
CA PHE A 198 -18.05 -13.11 5.57
C PHE A 198 -17.73 -12.55 4.18
N ARG A 199 -18.49 -11.56 3.69
CA ARG A 199 -18.45 -11.04 2.32
C ARG A 199 -17.13 -10.40 1.92
N SER A 200 -16.33 -9.98 2.88
CA SER A 200 -15.11 -9.22 2.65
C SER A 200 -13.87 -10.06 2.35
N ILE A 201 -13.98 -11.37 2.40
CA ILE A 201 -12.89 -12.25 2.02
C ILE A 201 -13.12 -12.67 0.56
N GLU A 202 -12.63 -11.90 -0.42
CA GLU A 202 -12.60 -12.27 -1.87
C GLU A 202 -12.05 -13.68 -2.11
N PHE A 203 -11.45 -14.23 -1.10
CA PHE A 203 -10.83 -15.54 -1.00
C PHE A 203 -11.82 -16.69 -0.83
N TYR A 204 -13.03 -16.36 -0.45
CA TYR A 204 -14.10 -17.33 -0.22
C TYR A 204 -14.39 -18.30 -1.41
N PRO A 205 -14.32 -17.86 -2.69
CA PRO A 205 -14.56 -18.76 -3.83
C PRO A 205 -13.62 -19.96 -3.93
N PHE A 206 -12.41 -19.86 -3.35
CA PHE A 206 -11.41 -20.95 -3.42
C PHE A 206 -11.72 -22.11 -2.52
N ILE A 207 -12.28 -21.83 -1.33
CA ILE A 207 -12.56 -22.82 -0.32
C ILE A 207 -14.04 -23.26 -0.39
N LYS A 208 -14.64 -23.31 -1.59
CA LYS A 208 -15.96 -23.95 -1.79
C LYS A 208 -15.83 -25.48 -1.64
N SER A 209 -15.73 -25.91 -0.42
CA SER A 209 -15.83 -27.29 0.01
C SER A 209 -17.12 -27.43 0.81
N SER A 210 -17.48 -28.62 1.26
CA SER A 210 -18.56 -28.85 2.22
C SER A 210 -18.38 -28.03 3.52
N TRP A 211 -18.85 -28.49 4.63
CA TRP A 211 -18.64 -27.91 5.95
C TRP A 211 -17.14 -27.76 6.31
N LYS A 212 -16.79 -26.67 7.04
CA LYS A 212 -15.46 -26.38 7.58
C LYS A 212 -15.53 -26.26 9.08
N ASN A 213 -14.51 -26.74 9.77
CA ASN A 213 -14.27 -26.45 11.18
C ASN A 213 -13.18 -25.39 11.30
N TYR A 214 -13.33 -24.50 12.28
CA TYR A 214 -12.30 -23.61 12.79
C TYR A 214 -12.30 -23.64 14.31
N ASP A 215 -11.19 -23.96 14.91
CA ASP A 215 -10.95 -23.96 16.35
C ASP A 215 -10.28 -22.64 16.74
N LEU A 216 -10.93 -21.86 17.60
CA LEU A 216 -10.39 -20.59 18.11
C LEU A 216 -9.42 -20.87 19.24
N SER A 217 -8.14 -20.54 19.03
CA SER A 217 -7.12 -20.69 20.06
C SER A 217 -7.18 -19.57 21.11
N ARG A 218 -6.76 -19.90 22.35
CA ARG A 218 -6.73 -18.94 23.46
C ARG A 218 -5.70 -17.85 23.22
N SER A 219 -6.14 -16.59 23.13
CA SER A 219 -5.27 -15.41 23.04
C SER A 219 -6.04 -14.14 23.47
N ASN A 220 -5.33 -13.19 24.05
CA ASN A 220 -5.91 -11.90 24.43
C ASN A 220 -5.70 -10.80 23.35
N ASP A 221 -4.68 -10.93 22.51
CA ASP A 221 -4.27 -9.89 21.56
C ASP A 221 -4.37 -10.31 20.09
N ASP A 222 -4.55 -11.62 19.82
CA ASP A 222 -4.59 -12.19 18.48
C ASP A 222 -5.94 -12.88 18.24
N ILE A 223 -6.25 -13.13 16.97
CA ILE A 223 -7.26 -14.08 16.53
C ILE A 223 -6.53 -15.16 15.74
N ARG A 224 -6.52 -16.39 16.25
CA ARG A 224 -6.00 -17.57 15.58
C ARG A 224 -7.09 -18.62 15.47
N LEU A 225 -7.39 -19.00 14.22
CA LEU A 225 -8.33 -20.05 13.91
C LEU A 225 -7.58 -21.14 13.13
N THR A 226 -7.47 -22.32 13.74
CA THR A 226 -6.96 -23.51 13.06
C THR A 226 -8.13 -24.41 12.69
N GLY A 227 -8.10 -25.03 11.52
CA GLY A 227 -9.29 -25.77 11.10
C GLY A 227 -9.02 -26.81 10.02
N ILE A 228 -10.09 -27.52 9.69
CA ILE A 228 -10.08 -28.59 8.69
C ILE A 228 -11.31 -28.44 7.79
N THR A 229 -11.11 -28.74 6.50
CA THR A 229 -12.19 -28.97 5.55
C THR A 229 -11.87 -30.17 4.65
N ARG A 230 -12.89 -30.76 4.03
CA ARG A 230 -12.71 -31.85 3.07
C ARG A 230 -12.95 -31.38 1.63
N ILE A 231 -12.14 -31.89 0.71
CA ILE A 231 -12.39 -31.78 -0.72
C ILE A 231 -13.45 -32.81 -1.08
N ASN A 232 -14.61 -32.35 -1.55
CA ASN A 232 -15.72 -33.25 -1.91
C ASN A 232 -15.51 -33.83 -3.31
N ASP A 233 -15.70 -35.17 -3.46
CA ASP A 233 -15.53 -35.87 -4.73
C ASP A 233 -16.61 -35.53 -5.78
N SER A 234 -17.79 -35.10 -5.36
CA SER A 234 -18.94 -34.81 -6.25
C SER A 234 -18.99 -33.33 -6.71
N LEU A 235 -18.33 -32.44 -5.98
CA LEU A 235 -18.21 -31.01 -6.30
C LEU A 235 -16.77 -30.58 -6.03
N ARG A 236 -15.85 -30.95 -6.90
CA ARG A 236 -14.44 -30.63 -6.70
C ARG A 236 -14.26 -29.11 -6.57
N SER A 237 -13.71 -28.70 -5.44
CA SER A 237 -13.31 -27.32 -5.20
C SER A 237 -12.04 -27.01 -6.00
N LYS A 238 -11.76 -25.75 -6.25
CA LYS A 238 -10.50 -25.36 -6.90
C LYS A 238 -9.25 -25.82 -6.12
N LEU A 239 -9.36 -26.08 -4.84
CA LEU A 239 -8.28 -26.64 -4.01
C LEU A 239 -7.88 -28.06 -4.41
N SER A 240 -8.75 -28.82 -5.08
CA SER A 240 -8.40 -30.16 -5.56
C SER A 240 -7.26 -30.16 -6.57
N ILE A 241 -7.01 -29.02 -7.23
CA ILE A 241 -5.87 -28.85 -8.14
C ILE A 241 -4.53 -28.99 -7.41
N LEU A 242 -4.50 -28.70 -6.10
CA LEU A 242 -3.32 -28.77 -5.24
C LEU A 242 -3.18 -30.11 -4.48
N GLU A 243 -4.06 -31.09 -4.73
CA GLU A 243 -3.98 -32.41 -4.10
C GLU A 243 -2.63 -33.11 -4.40
N ASN A 244 -2.08 -33.77 -3.39
CA ASN A 244 -0.83 -34.55 -3.49
C ASN A 244 0.40 -33.77 -3.93
N LEU A 245 0.40 -32.42 -3.79
CA LEU A 245 1.57 -31.59 -4.00
C LEU A 245 2.28 -31.33 -2.66
N ASN A 246 3.61 -31.44 -2.64
CA ASN A 246 4.36 -31.16 -1.43
C ASN A 246 4.34 -29.66 -1.09
N PRO A 247 4.03 -29.27 0.15
CA PRO A 247 4.04 -27.87 0.56
C PRO A 247 5.45 -27.26 0.48
N LYS A 248 5.56 -25.97 0.08
CA LYS A 248 6.81 -25.20 0.02
C LYS A 248 6.66 -23.85 0.77
N SER A 249 7.80 -23.23 1.07
CA SER A 249 7.88 -21.86 1.55
C SER A 249 7.61 -20.85 0.42
N LEU A 250 7.13 -19.66 0.78
CA LEU A 250 6.95 -18.55 -0.15
C LEU A 250 8.30 -18.03 -0.64
N GLU A 251 8.46 -17.91 -1.95
CA GLU A 251 9.64 -17.33 -2.59
C GLU A 251 9.34 -15.97 -3.22
N THR A 252 8.10 -15.73 -3.62
CA THR A 252 7.67 -14.47 -4.25
C THR A 252 7.62 -13.28 -3.27
N ASP A 253 7.76 -13.51 -1.94
CA ASP A 253 7.93 -12.45 -0.94
C ASP A 253 9.18 -11.58 -1.20
N LYS A 254 10.13 -12.07 -2.01
CA LYS A 254 11.31 -11.33 -2.50
C LYS A 254 10.93 -10.19 -3.46
N LEU A 255 9.78 -10.31 -4.16
CA LEU A 255 9.33 -9.34 -5.16
C LEU A 255 8.09 -8.55 -4.75
N ILE A 256 7.24 -9.09 -3.89
CA ILE A 256 6.01 -8.40 -3.44
C ILE A 256 6.40 -7.11 -2.72
N PRO A 257 5.99 -5.92 -3.22
CA PRO A 257 6.23 -4.66 -2.51
C PRO A 257 5.62 -4.70 -1.11
N ASN A 258 6.29 -4.16 -0.10
CA ASN A 258 5.75 -4.12 1.27
C ASN A 258 4.48 -3.25 1.41
N THR A 259 4.16 -2.46 0.37
CA THR A 259 2.93 -1.66 0.25
C THR A 259 1.79 -2.38 -0.46
N PHE A 260 1.86 -3.70 -0.67
CA PHE A 260 0.81 -4.48 -1.35
C PHE A 260 -0.56 -4.35 -0.66
N LYS A 261 -1.65 -4.56 -1.42
CA LYS A 261 -3.02 -4.63 -0.89
C LYS A 261 -3.34 -6.04 -0.38
N SER A 262 -3.24 -7.03 -1.26
CA SER A 262 -3.36 -8.46 -0.92
C SER A 262 -2.66 -9.32 -1.96
N PHE A 263 -2.37 -10.57 -1.62
CA PHE A 263 -1.93 -11.56 -2.59
C PHE A 263 -2.43 -12.95 -2.24
N PHE A 264 -2.47 -13.80 -3.26
CA PHE A 264 -2.71 -15.23 -3.16
C PHE A 264 -1.61 -15.99 -3.86
N SER A 265 -0.94 -16.88 -3.17
CA SER A 265 0.11 -17.73 -3.73
C SER A 265 -0.19 -19.19 -3.54
N PHE A 266 0.16 -20.01 -4.52
CA PHE A 266 0.21 -21.47 -4.39
C PHE A 266 1.45 -22.05 -5.07
N THR A 267 1.87 -23.22 -4.61
CA THR A 267 3.11 -23.86 -5.06
C THR A 267 2.84 -25.07 -5.95
N ILE A 268 3.67 -25.26 -6.98
CA ILE A 268 3.62 -26.39 -7.93
C ILE A 268 4.90 -27.18 -7.76
N THR A 269 4.86 -28.25 -6.98
CA THR A 269 6.06 -29.10 -6.70
C THR A 269 6.20 -30.28 -7.61
N ASP A 270 5.08 -30.72 -8.21
CA ASP A 270 5.00 -31.73 -9.25
C ASP A 270 4.02 -31.30 -10.34
N SER A 271 4.57 -30.87 -11.47
CA SER A 271 3.76 -30.36 -12.58
C SER A 271 2.87 -31.43 -13.20
N ASN A 272 3.27 -32.71 -13.20
CA ASN A 272 2.46 -33.78 -13.77
C ASN A 272 1.21 -34.07 -12.91
N SER A 273 1.37 -34.15 -11.58
CA SER A 273 0.25 -34.28 -10.65
C SER A 273 -0.65 -33.07 -10.71
N PHE A 274 -0.09 -31.84 -10.76
CA PHE A 274 -0.86 -30.61 -10.92
C PHE A 274 -1.72 -30.61 -12.18
N LEU A 275 -1.14 -30.96 -13.33
CA LEU A 275 -1.84 -31.02 -14.63
C LEU A 275 -2.96 -32.05 -14.62
N LYS A 276 -2.71 -33.24 -14.06
CA LYS A 276 -3.73 -34.26 -13.89
C LYS A 276 -4.91 -33.76 -13.04
N ASN A 277 -4.60 -33.18 -11.87
CA ASN A 277 -5.61 -32.65 -10.98
C ASN A 277 -6.43 -31.52 -11.63
N TYR A 278 -5.76 -30.64 -12.42
CA TYR A 278 -6.41 -29.58 -13.17
C TYR A 278 -7.37 -30.13 -14.22
N GLN A 279 -6.97 -31.13 -15.01
CA GLN A 279 -7.81 -31.77 -16.00
C GLN A 279 -9.01 -32.49 -15.34
N ASP A 280 -8.79 -33.21 -14.24
CA ASP A 280 -9.84 -33.84 -13.46
C ASP A 280 -10.83 -32.79 -12.93
N TYR A 281 -10.33 -31.62 -12.45
CA TYR A 281 -11.18 -30.51 -12.03
C TYR A 281 -12.03 -29.96 -13.18
N LEU A 282 -11.46 -29.74 -14.36
CA LEU A 282 -12.20 -29.26 -15.54
C LEU A 282 -13.28 -30.25 -15.97
N ASN A 283 -12.94 -31.54 -16.08
CA ASN A 283 -13.87 -32.59 -16.49
C ASN A 283 -15.07 -32.69 -15.56
N LEU A 284 -14.85 -32.72 -14.24
CA LEU A 284 -15.91 -32.86 -13.25
C LEU A 284 -16.80 -31.61 -13.12
N ASN A 285 -16.30 -30.44 -13.49
CA ASN A 285 -17.08 -29.19 -13.48
C ASN A 285 -17.65 -28.85 -14.88
N ASN A 286 -17.51 -29.72 -15.89
CA ASN A 286 -17.91 -29.50 -17.28
C ASN A 286 -17.32 -28.18 -17.88
N LEU A 287 -16.10 -27.86 -17.51
CA LEU A 287 -15.36 -26.73 -18.03
C LEU A 287 -14.50 -27.16 -19.21
N LYS A 288 -14.32 -26.26 -20.19
CA LYS A 288 -13.40 -26.48 -21.33
C LYS A 288 -12.17 -25.61 -21.12
N ASP A 289 -11.01 -26.16 -21.44
CA ASP A 289 -9.77 -25.42 -21.60
C ASP A 289 -9.66 -25.02 -23.07
N GLU A 290 -9.77 -23.73 -23.36
CA GLU A 290 -9.68 -23.19 -24.72
C GLU A 290 -8.23 -22.94 -25.16
N PHE A 291 -7.29 -22.86 -24.20
CA PHE A 291 -5.88 -22.54 -24.43
C PHE A 291 -4.98 -23.73 -24.07
N ASN A 292 -4.75 -24.62 -25.03
CA ASN A 292 -4.12 -25.94 -24.90
C ASN A 292 -2.58 -25.95 -24.67
N ASN A 293 -1.98 -24.94 -23.99
CA ASN A 293 -0.53 -24.91 -23.79
C ASN A 293 -0.14 -25.02 -22.30
N LEU A 294 -0.63 -26.08 -21.67
CA LEU A 294 -0.35 -26.39 -20.25
C LEU A 294 1.10 -26.85 -19.98
N GLU A 295 1.89 -27.08 -21.01
CA GLU A 295 3.33 -27.41 -20.92
C GLU A 295 4.13 -26.31 -20.19
N ASP A 296 3.68 -25.04 -20.29
CA ASP A 296 4.30 -23.90 -19.60
C ASP A 296 4.34 -24.09 -18.07
N ILE A 297 3.42 -24.87 -17.49
CA ILE A 297 3.39 -25.20 -16.06
C ILE A 297 4.63 -25.95 -15.61
N LYS A 298 5.25 -26.72 -16.49
CA LYS A 298 6.47 -27.48 -16.17
C LYS A 298 7.66 -26.60 -15.82
N ALA A 299 7.60 -25.31 -16.19
CA ALA A 299 8.65 -24.35 -15.88
C ALA A 299 8.40 -23.58 -14.56
N ILE A 300 7.25 -23.77 -13.89
CA ILE A 300 6.78 -22.93 -12.81
C ILE A 300 6.77 -23.68 -11.48
N ASN A 301 7.37 -23.09 -10.44
CA ASN A 301 7.35 -23.59 -9.08
C ASN A 301 6.26 -22.96 -8.20
N GLU A 302 5.92 -21.71 -8.46
CA GLU A 302 4.99 -20.94 -7.63
C GLU A 302 4.27 -19.91 -8.50
N VAL A 303 2.97 -19.73 -8.23
CA VAL A 303 2.13 -18.73 -8.88
C VAL A 303 1.57 -17.81 -7.79
N THR A 304 1.78 -16.51 -7.92
CA THR A 304 1.25 -15.50 -7.01
C THR A 304 0.41 -14.47 -7.76
N PHE A 305 -0.84 -14.33 -7.36
CA PHE A 305 -1.75 -13.28 -7.80
C PHE A 305 -1.63 -12.10 -6.83
N LEU A 306 -1.05 -11.01 -7.28
CA LEU A 306 -0.83 -9.81 -6.50
C LEU A 306 -1.89 -8.76 -6.84
N GLN A 307 -2.59 -8.30 -5.81
CA GLN A 307 -3.50 -7.17 -5.85
C GLN A 307 -2.80 -5.96 -5.19
N ASP A 308 -2.66 -4.90 -5.95
CA ASP A 308 -2.18 -3.60 -5.45
C ASP A 308 -3.06 -2.51 -6.10
N GLU A 309 -2.51 -1.41 -6.62
CA GLU A 309 -3.27 -0.47 -7.47
C GLU A 309 -3.80 -1.18 -8.72
N GLU A 310 -2.96 -2.03 -9.31
CA GLU A 310 -3.30 -2.88 -10.45
C GLU A 310 -2.98 -4.35 -10.13
N LYS A 311 -3.68 -5.25 -10.85
CA LYS A 311 -3.46 -6.68 -10.72
C LYS A 311 -2.20 -7.14 -11.44
N SER A 312 -1.48 -8.07 -10.82
CA SER A 312 -0.29 -8.70 -11.38
C SER A 312 -0.25 -10.18 -11.06
N VAL A 313 0.44 -10.95 -11.90
CA VAL A 313 0.77 -12.34 -11.65
C VAL A 313 2.29 -12.47 -11.60
N ILE A 314 2.83 -13.08 -10.56
CA ILE A 314 4.25 -13.38 -10.40
C ILE A 314 4.40 -14.90 -10.54
N LEU A 315 5.21 -15.32 -11.49
CA LEU A 315 5.55 -16.73 -11.72
C LEU A 315 7.00 -16.94 -11.28
N ASN A 316 7.22 -17.78 -10.29
CA ASN A 316 8.55 -18.23 -9.93
C ASN A 316 8.94 -19.41 -10.82
N LEU A 317 9.92 -19.21 -11.69
CA LEU A 317 10.43 -20.23 -12.61
C LEU A 317 11.41 -21.17 -11.89
N ILE A 318 11.42 -22.43 -12.29
CA ILE A 318 12.38 -23.44 -11.81
C ILE A 318 13.81 -23.01 -12.16
N ASP A 319 13.99 -22.49 -13.37
CA ASP A 319 15.23 -21.90 -13.89
C ASP A 319 14.86 -20.72 -14.80
N SER A 320 15.57 -19.60 -14.67
CA SER A 320 15.36 -18.41 -15.51
C SER A 320 15.48 -18.69 -17.01
N ASN A 321 16.31 -19.66 -17.41
CA ASN A 321 16.48 -20.06 -18.80
C ASN A 321 15.24 -20.74 -19.41
N LEU A 322 14.36 -21.29 -18.56
CA LEU A 322 13.10 -21.91 -18.99
C LEU A 322 12.10 -20.88 -19.54
N ILE A 323 12.34 -19.60 -19.34
CA ILE A 323 11.52 -18.55 -19.95
C ILE A 323 11.45 -18.69 -21.48
N ASN A 324 12.55 -19.13 -22.12
CA ASN A 324 12.61 -19.35 -23.57
C ASN A 324 11.75 -20.52 -24.03
N GLN A 325 11.33 -21.40 -23.15
CA GLN A 325 10.46 -22.55 -23.44
C GLN A 325 8.97 -22.20 -23.30
N LEU A 326 8.66 -21.07 -22.64
CA LEU A 326 7.27 -20.64 -22.52
C LEU A 326 6.66 -20.29 -23.87
N SER A 327 5.44 -20.69 -24.10
CA SER A 327 4.75 -20.64 -25.40
C SER A 327 4.71 -19.25 -26.05
N PHE A 328 4.75 -18.19 -25.26
CA PHE A 328 4.73 -16.79 -25.69
C PHE A 328 6.13 -16.18 -25.89
N SER A 329 7.20 -16.90 -25.50
CA SER A 329 8.56 -16.35 -25.46
C SER A 329 9.22 -16.19 -26.85
N LYS A 330 8.74 -16.89 -27.87
CA LYS A 330 9.38 -16.96 -29.20
C LYS A 330 9.50 -15.62 -29.93
N GLU A 331 8.77 -14.59 -29.49
CA GLU A 331 8.73 -13.26 -30.12
C GLU A 331 9.33 -12.15 -29.22
N ILE A 332 9.88 -12.49 -28.03
CA ILE A 332 10.29 -11.51 -27.03
C ILE A 332 11.81 -11.54 -26.83
N ASN A 333 12.44 -10.41 -27.02
CA ASN A 333 13.85 -10.23 -26.63
C ASN A 333 13.89 -9.88 -25.14
N PHE A 334 14.22 -10.85 -24.29
CA PHE A 334 14.28 -10.67 -22.83
C PHE A 334 15.54 -9.86 -22.45
N SER A 335 15.45 -8.56 -22.61
CA SER A 335 16.30 -7.61 -21.87
C SER A 335 15.59 -7.32 -20.53
N ASN A 336 16.32 -6.75 -19.55
CA ASN A 336 15.71 -6.28 -18.28
C ASN A 336 14.68 -5.17 -18.47
N GLU A 337 14.07 -5.08 -19.64
CA GLU A 337 13.06 -4.09 -20.02
C GLU A 337 11.65 -4.68 -20.00
N ILE A 338 10.68 -3.82 -19.79
CA ILE A 338 9.27 -4.18 -19.83
C ILE A 338 8.86 -4.45 -21.28
N PHE A 339 8.38 -5.64 -21.56
CA PHE A 339 7.90 -6.07 -22.87
C PHE A 339 6.37 -6.11 -22.95
N ASN A 340 5.84 -6.06 -24.16
CA ASN A 340 4.41 -6.25 -24.44
C ASN A 340 4.12 -7.74 -24.63
N LEU A 341 2.97 -8.20 -24.13
CA LEU A 341 2.46 -9.53 -24.43
C LEU A 341 1.67 -9.48 -25.74
N SER A 342 2.16 -10.14 -26.79
CA SER A 342 1.59 -10.11 -28.14
C SER A 342 0.46 -11.12 -28.35
N SER A 343 0.38 -12.15 -27.51
CA SER A 343 -0.65 -13.20 -27.59
C SER A 343 -1.16 -13.61 -26.21
N PRO A 344 -2.35 -14.20 -26.11
CA PRO A 344 -2.84 -14.76 -24.85
C PRO A 344 -1.86 -15.84 -24.37
N LEU A 345 -1.53 -15.77 -23.08
CA LEU A 345 -0.73 -16.80 -22.41
C LEU A 345 -1.43 -18.14 -22.49
N GLY A 346 -0.68 -19.23 -22.73
CA GLY A 346 -1.19 -20.61 -22.65
C GLY A 346 -1.78 -20.96 -21.27
N LEU A 347 -1.48 -20.14 -20.23
CA LEU A 347 -1.97 -20.27 -18.87
C LEU A 347 -3.22 -19.41 -18.57
N LYS A 348 -3.80 -18.74 -19.57
CA LYS A 348 -4.91 -17.80 -19.37
C LYS A 348 -6.12 -18.43 -18.68
N ASP A 349 -6.48 -19.66 -19.07
CA ASP A 349 -7.64 -20.34 -18.47
C ASP A 349 -7.37 -20.76 -17.04
N LEU A 350 -6.15 -21.21 -16.73
CA LEU A 350 -5.71 -21.45 -15.37
C LEU A 350 -5.82 -20.18 -14.54
N PHE A 351 -5.31 -19.04 -15.02
CA PHE A 351 -5.39 -17.78 -14.29
C PHE A 351 -6.82 -17.30 -14.12
N ASN A 352 -7.69 -17.48 -15.11
CA ASN A 352 -9.11 -17.12 -15.04
C ASN A 352 -9.89 -17.96 -14.01
N LEU A 353 -9.43 -19.16 -13.64
CA LEU A 353 -10.00 -19.89 -12.52
C LEU A 353 -9.83 -19.14 -11.21
N PHE A 354 -8.69 -18.47 -11.04
CA PHE A 354 -8.33 -17.77 -9.82
C PHE A 354 -8.81 -16.33 -9.83
N ASP A 355 -8.69 -15.64 -10.95
CA ASP A 355 -9.21 -14.27 -11.13
C ASP A 355 -9.75 -14.07 -12.56
N LYS A 356 -11.07 -14.01 -12.69
CA LYS A 356 -11.76 -13.86 -13.99
C LYS A 356 -11.52 -12.53 -14.70
N ASN A 357 -11.01 -11.51 -14.00
CA ASN A 357 -10.83 -10.16 -14.51
C ASN A 357 -9.38 -9.82 -14.82
N LEU A 358 -8.50 -10.82 -14.95
CA LEU A 358 -7.10 -10.60 -15.28
C LEU A 358 -6.94 -10.17 -16.76
N ASN A 359 -6.36 -9.00 -16.96
CA ASN A 359 -6.04 -8.46 -18.28
C ASN A 359 -4.55 -8.14 -18.35
N LEU A 360 -3.74 -9.17 -18.54
CA LEU A 360 -2.28 -9.08 -18.58
C LEU A 360 -1.83 -8.59 -19.95
N LYS A 361 -1.09 -7.46 -20.01
CA LYS A 361 -0.63 -6.81 -21.26
C LYS A 361 0.88 -6.66 -21.32
N PHE A 362 1.55 -6.65 -20.18
CA PHE A 362 2.97 -6.35 -20.06
C PHE A 362 3.64 -7.39 -19.17
N GLY A 363 4.93 -7.61 -19.40
CA GLY A 363 5.74 -8.49 -18.58
C GLY A 363 7.15 -7.94 -18.34
N ILE A 364 7.80 -8.43 -17.29
CA ILE A 364 9.21 -8.20 -16.99
C ILE A 364 9.79 -9.46 -16.33
N LEU A 365 11.03 -9.80 -16.69
CA LEU A 365 11.79 -10.83 -15.99
C LEU A 365 12.71 -10.16 -14.94
N ILE A 366 12.63 -10.62 -13.69
CA ILE A 366 13.48 -10.19 -12.58
C ILE A 366 14.06 -11.46 -11.94
N ASP A 367 15.35 -11.71 -12.13
CA ASP A 367 16.02 -12.96 -11.77
C ASP A 367 15.28 -14.20 -12.33
N SER A 368 14.76 -15.08 -11.47
CA SER A 368 13.94 -16.24 -11.85
C SER A 368 12.44 -15.97 -11.85
N PHE A 369 12.01 -14.71 -11.68
CA PHE A 369 10.60 -14.37 -11.58
C PHE A 369 10.11 -13.66 -12.84
N LEU A 370 9.09 -14.23 -13.46
CA LEU A 370 8.36 -13.57 -14.54
C LEU A 370 7.16 -12.84 -13.92
N VAL A 371 7.15 -11.52 -14.03
CA VAL A 371 6.07 -10.68 -13.52
C VAL A 371 5.23 -10.17 -14.68
N LEU A 372 3.94 -10.40 -14.63
CA LEU A 372 2.95 -10.03 -15.64
C LEU A 372 1.94 -9.04 -15.03
N SER A 373 1.53 -8.00 -15.76
CA SER A 373 0.56 -7.02 -15.27
C SER A 373 -0.25 -6.37 -16.41
N SER A 374 -1.38 -5.76 -16.04
CA SER A 374 -2.15 -4.87 -16.92
C SER A 374 -1.45 -3.52 -17.14
N SER A 375 -0.50 -3.13 -16.27
CA SER A 375 0.09 -1.80 -16.21
C SER A 375 1.62 -1.83 -16.16
N LYS A 376 2.26 -1.01 -17.00
CA LYS A 376 3.71 -0.78 -16.94
C LYS A 376 4.13 -0.11 -15.61
N ASN A 377 3.28 0.75 -15.05
CA ASN A 377 3.56 1.42 -13.77
C ASN A 377 3.66 0.41 -12.62
N GLN A 378 2.76 -0.56 -12.60
CA GLN A 378 2.79 -1.63 -11.61
C GLN A 378 4.07 -2.47 -11.70
N LEU A 379 4.52 -2.81 -12.92
CA LEU A 379 5.79 -3.53 -13.12
C LEU A 379 7.01 -2.69 -12.66
N LYS A 380 7.02 -1.39 -12.97
CA LYS A 380 8.06 -0.47 -12.49
C LYS A 380 8.07 -0.36 -10.96
N LYS A 381 6.89 -0.31 -10.33
CA LYS A 381 6.75 -0.31 -8.87
C LYS A 381 7.37 -1.56 -8.24
N ILE A 382 7.05 -2.74 -8.79
CA ILE A 382 7.61 -4.02 -8.31
C ILE A 382 9.13 -4.03 -8.49
N LEU A 383 9.64 -3.69 -9.67
CA LEU A 383 11.08 -3.63 -9.96
C LEU A 383 11.79 -2.62 -9.04
N THR A 384 11.22 -1.44 -8.85
CA THR A 384 11.82 -0.41 -7.98
C THR A 384 11.83 -0.85 -6.53
N SER A 385 10.75 -1.49 -6.06
CA SER A 385 10.67 -2.04 -4.70
C SER A 385 11.73 -3.14 -4.50
N TYR A 386 11.94 -3.99 -5.49
CA TYR A 386 12.97 -5.03 -5.48
C TYR A 386 14.38 -4.41 -5.39
N ASN A 387 14.71 -3.48 -6.29
CA ASN A 387 16.01 -2.81 -6.33
C ASN A 387 16.33 -2.02 -5.04
N ASN A 388 15.31 -1.46 -4.41
CA ASN A 388 15.43 -0.68 -3.17
C ASN A 388 15.34 -1.55 -1.91
N LYS A 389 15.24 -2.89 -2.03
CA LYS A 389 15.05 -3.83 -0.90
C LYS A 389 13.80 -3.49 -0.06
N ARG A 390 12.71 -3.07 -0.73
CA ARG A 390 11.42 -2.71 -0.12
C ARG A 390 10.34 -3.72 -0.45
N THR A 391 10.72 -4.95 -0.40
CA THR A 391 9.84 -6.08 -0.61
C THR A 391 9.43 -6.70 0.72
N LEU A 392 8.44 -7.54 0.67
CA LEU A 392 7.83 -8.15 1.84
C LEU A 392 8.87 -8.89 2.70
N ILE A 393 9.81 -9.61 2.09
CA ILE A 393 10.87 -10.32 2.81
C ILE A 393 11.76 -9.39 3.66
N ASN A 394 11.89 -8.12 3.29
CA ASN A 394 12.70 -7.14 4.03
C ASN A 394 11.88 -6.34 5.07
N ASP A 395 10.56 -6.56 5.13
CA ASP A 395 9.67 -5.87 6.07
C ASP A 395 9.74 -6.50 7.46
N ILE A 396 10.06 -5.69 8.49
CA ILE A 396 10.21 -6.16 9.87
C ILE A 396 8.89 -6.71 10.43
N SER A 397 7.77 -6.08 10.09
CA SER A 397 6.46 -6.53 10.56
C SER A 397 6.08 -7.87 9.93
N TYR A 398 6.43 -8.07 8.66
CA TYR A 398 6.25 -9.36 7.99
C TYR A 398 7.14 -10.45 8.60
N GLN A 399 8.41 -10.17 8.88
CA GLN A 399 9.30 -11.16 9.50
C GLN A 399 8.75 -11.64 10.84
N LYS A 400 8.21 -10.73 11.66
CA LYS A 400 7.55 -11.10 12.93
C LYS A 400 6.23 -11.84 12.71
N ASN A 401 5.45 -11.45 11.71
CA ASN A 401 4.22 -12.14 11.34
C ASN A 401 4.51 -13.58 10.88
N LYS A 402 5.60 -13.76 10.11
CA LYS A 402 6.05 -15.06 9.59
C LYS A 402 6.34 -16.09 10.68
N GLU A 403 6.75 -15.67 11.89
CA GLU A 403 6.95 -16.56 13.05
C GLU A 403 5.65 -17.26 13.49
N ASN A 404 4.49 -16.69 13.14
CA ASN A 404 3.15 -17.23 13.45
C ASN A 404 2.52 -18.00 12.30
N LEU A 405 3.19 -18.06 11.15
CA LEU A 405 2.72 -18.74 9.96
C LEU A 405 3.36 -20.13 9.84
N LEU A 406 2.76 -20.96 8.99
CA LEU A 406 3.36 -22.24 8.61
C LEU A 406 4.64 -22.00 7.79
N ASN A 407 5.68 -22.74 8.08
CA ASN A 407 6.93 -22.64 7.31
C ASN A 407 6.78 -23.08 5.85
N LYS A 408 5.83 -23.98 5.59
CA LYS A 408 5.50 -24.52 4.27
C LYS A 408 3.99 -24.62 4.15
N PHE A 409 3.47 -24.30 2.98
CA PHE A 409 2.03 -24.34 2.69
C PHE A 409 1.78 -24.80 1.25
N SER A 410 0.57 -25.29 0.97
CA SER A 410 0.08 -25.52 -0.40
C SER A 410 -0.44 -24.22 -1.01
N PHE A 411 -1.05 -23.36 -0.20
CA PHE A 411 -1.44 -22.00 -0.58
C PHE A 411 -1.35 -21.03 0.60
N LEU A 412 -1.14 -19.75 0.29
CA LEU A 412 -1.16 -18.64 1.23
C LEU A 412 -1.93 -17.48 0.63
N TRP A 413 -2.91 -16.96 1.36
CA TRP A 413 -3.47 -15.64 1.14
C TRP A 413 -3.03 -14.71 2.26
N MET A 414 -2.62 -13.50 1.89
CA MET A 414 -2.26 -12.46 2.84
C MET A 414 -2.79 -11.10 2.37
N ALA A 415 -3.25 -10.29 3.32
CA ALA A 415 -3.68 -8.94 3.06
C ALA A 415 -3.08 -7.94 4.06
N ASN A 416 -2.75 -6.76 3.55
CA ASN A 416 -2.29 -5.65 4.36
C ASN A 416 -3.52 -4.91 4.92
N THR A 417 -3.72 -4.98 6.24
CA THR A 417 -4.91 -4.41 6.91
C THR A 417 -5.07 -2.92 6.67
N LYS A 418 -3.97 -2.19 6.58
CA LYS A 418 -3.96 -0.74 6.33
C LYS A 418 -4.53 -0.39 4.95
N ARG A 419 -4.30 -1.26 3.96
CA ARG A 419 -4.67 -1.04 2.54
C ARG A 419 -6.06 -1.56 2.18
N ILE A 420 -6.61 -2.49 2.97
CA ILE A 420 -7.93 -3.11 2.74
C ILE A 420 -9.02 -2.60 3.69
N LYS A 421 -8.81 -1.43 4.30
CA LYS A 421 -9.65 -0.85 5.36
C LYS A 421 -11.16 -0.93 5.15
N GLU A 422 -11.64 -0.78 3.93
CA GLU A 422 -13.08 -0.65 3.63
C GLU A 422 -13.77 -1.97 3.28
N GLU A 423 -13.00 -3.07 3.09
CA GLU A 423 -13.52 -4.33 2.52
C GLU A 423 -13.55 -5.50 3.50
N VAL A 424 -12.97 -5.37 4.70
CA VAL A 424 -12.67 -6.51 5.58
C VAL A 424 -13.35 -6.42 6.94
N ILE A 425 -13.81 -7.56 7.44
CA ILE A 425 -14.17 -8.04 8.80
C ILE A 425 -14.60 -6.96 9.84
N PHE A 426 -14.17 -5.69 9.72
CA PHE A 426 -14.36 -4.65 10.72
C PHE A 426 -15.50 -3.69 10.39
N LYS A 427 -16.24 -3.25 11.41
CA LYS A 427 -17.31 -2.24 11.27
C LYS A 427 -16.74 -0.86 10.97
N LYS A 428 -17.33 -0.14 10.00
CA LYS A 428 -16.90 1.22 9.62
C LYS A 428 -16.87 2.22 10.79
N SER A 429 -17.79 2.08 11.75
CA SER A 429 -17.89 2.96 12.95
C SER A 429 -16.88 2.68 14.05
N THR A 430 -16.13 1.57 13.99
CA THR A 430 -15.21 1.14 15.06
C THR A 430 -13.74 1.27 14.71
N TYR A 431 -13.45 1.77 13.49
CA TYR A 431 -12.09 1.95 13.00
C TYR A 431 -11.29 3.06 13.71
N GLU A 432 -11.98 4.10 14.18
CA GLU A 432 -11.34 5.27 14.77
C GLU A 432 -10.61 4.95 16.09
N ASP A 433 -11.03 3.90 16.80
CA ASP A 433 -10.47 3.51 18.10
C ASP A 433 -9.44 2.35 18.05
N LEU A 434 -9.28 1.69 16.92
CA LEU A 434 -8.32 0.60 16.74
C LEU A 434 -7.07 1.10 16.04
N ASP A 435 -5.93 1.05 16.72
CA ASP A 435 -4.65 1.26 16.03
C ASP A 435 -4.35 0.06 15.11
N ILE A 436 -4.85 0.16 13.86
CA ILE A 436 -4.72 -0.87 12.84
C ILE A 436 -3.24 -1.15 12.50
N ASN A 437 -2.33 -0.20 12.80
CA ASN A 437 -0.89 -0.37 12.56
C ASN A 437 -0.30 -1.48 13.45
N LEU A 438 -0.95 -1.79 14.57
CA LEU A 438 -0.54 -2.90 15.43
C LEU A 438 -0.85 -4.27 14.82
N TYR A 439 -1.76 -4.36 13.85
CA TYR A 439 -2.23 -5.58 13.18
C TYR A 439 -2.02 -5.51 11.66
N PRO A 440 -0.76 -5.49 11.18
CA PRO A 440 -0.45 -5.14 9.79
C PRO A 440 -0.96 -6.14 8.76
N PHE A 441 -1.18 -7.43 9.14
CA PHE A 441 -1.51 -8.47 8.20
C PHE A 441 -2.66 -9.35 8.67
N ILE A 442 -3.49 -9.77 7.70
CA ILE A 442 -4.45 -10.87 7.82
C ILE A 442 -3.92 -12.01 6.96
N ASN A 443 -3.90 -13.22 7.50
CA ASN A 443 -3.32 -14.38 6.85
C ASN A 443 -4.31 -15.54 6.81
N LEU A 444 -4.35 -16.28 5.71
CA LEU A 444 -5.02 -17.57 5.59
C LEU A 444 -4.11 -18.52 4.81
N GLU A 445 -3.66 -19.57 5.47
CA GLU A 445 -2.81 -20.60 4.91
C GLU A 445 -3.53 -21.92 4.83
N GLY A 446 -3.12 -22.74 3.88
CA GLY A 446 -3.63 -24.11 3.79
C GLY A 446 -2.59 -25.13 3.41
N LEU A 447 -2.72 -26.29 4.02
CA LEU A 447 -2.04 -27.53 3.62
C LEU A 447 -3.08 -28.46 3.02
N VAL A 448 -2.87 -28.85 1.78
CA VAL A 448 -3.72 -29.81 1.06
C VAL A 448 -3.04 -31.17 1.12
N ASP A 449 -3.65 -32.11 1.84
CA ASP A 449 -3.15 -33.48 2.00
C ASP A 449 -4.25 -34.46 1.62
N GLU A 450 -4.08 -35.17 0.52
CA GLU A 450 -5.13 -36.00 -0.07
C GLU A 450 -6.47 -35.23 -0.19
N LYS A 451 -7.50 -35.68 0.50
CA LYS A 451 -8.84 -35.07 0.52
C LYS A 451 -9.08 -34.11 1.69
N LEU A 452 -8.06 -33.87 2.50
CA LEU A 452 -8.14 -32.97 3.66
C LEU A 452 -7.41 -31.66 3.36
N VAL A 453 -7.95 -30.57 3.85
CA VAL A 453 -7.29 -29.26 3.84
C VAL A 453 -7.21 -28.75 5.26
N LEU A 454 -6.00 -28.64 5.78
CA LEU A 454 -5.74 -27.96 7.04
C LEU A 454 -5.69 -26.47 6.79
N LEU A 455 -6.40 -25.69 7.58
CA LEU A 455 -6.49 -24.23 7.46
C LEU A 455 -5.91 -23.55 8.69
N ASN A 456 -5.17 -22.47 8.50
CA ASN A 456 -4.67 -21.60 9.56
C ASN A 456 -4.99 -20.14 9.20
N PHE A 457 -5.91 -19.54 9.96
CA PHE A 457 -6.23 -18.12 9.85
C PHE A 457 -5.60 -17.36 11.02
N TYR A 458 -4.92 -16.27 10.76
CA TYR A 458 -4.19 -15.52 11.76
C TYR A 458 -4.26 -14.00 11.53
N ILE A 459 -4.66 -13.29 12.58
CA ILE A 459 -4.48 -11.84 12.70
C ILE A 459 -3.84 -11.60 14.06
N GLY A 460 -2.63 -11.06 14.08
CA GLY A 460 -1.90 -10.87 15.32
C GLY A 460 -1.28 -9.50 15.43
N LYS A 461 -1.08 -9.10 16.70
CA LYS A 461 -0.42 -7.87 17.05
C LYS A 461 1.09 -8.01 16.82
N THR A 462 1.63 -7.27 15.87
CA THR A 462 3.08 -7.11 15.78
C THR A 462 3.48 -5.96 16.71
N LYS A 463 4.22 -6.24 17.78
CA LYS A 463 4.86 -5.19 18.56
C LYS A 463 5.86 -4.47 17.67
N THR A 464 5.42 -3.45 16.96
CA THR A 464 6.31 -2.51 16.33
C THR A 464 6.93 -1.68 17.44
N ARG A 465 8.19 -1.91 17.79
CA ARG A 465 9.03 -0.77 18.12
C ARG A 465 8.85 0.16 16.92
N GLU A 466 8.56 1.42 17.17
CA GLU A 466 8.47 2.45 16.15
C GLU A 466 9.48 2.13 15.07
N SER A 467 9.00 1.89 13.86
CA SER A 467 9.87 1.55 12.74
C SER A 467 10.73 2.77 12.51
N SER A 468 11.95 2.71 13.00
CA SER A 468 12.94 3.72 12.74
C SER A 468 13.03 3.93 11.22
N GLY A 469 12.39 4.99 10.72
CA GLY A 469 12.56 5.57 9.41
C GLY A 469 12.64 4.56 8.26
N GLY A 470 11.51 4.24 7.67
CA GLY A 470 11.41 3.54 6.38
C GLY A 470 11.02 4.54 5.28
N ILE A 471 11.43 4.27 4.06
CA ILE A 471 10.98 5.00 2.89
C ILE A 471 10.02 4.10 2.11
N TYR A 472 8.90 4.64 1.63
CA TYR A 472 7.92 3.90 0.84
C TYR A 472 7.85 4.50 -0.58
N ASN A 473 7.65 3.65 -1.59
CA ASN A 473 7.29 4.12 -2.92
C ASN A 473 5.81 4.45 -2.88
N GLU A 474 5.49 5.71 -2.93
CA GLU A 474 4.11 6.14 -2.83
C GLU A 474 3.44 6.14 -4.20
N LEU A 475 4.11 6.66 -5.21
CA LEU A 475 3.54 6.88 -6.53
C LEU A 475 4.56 6.70 -7.64
N ILE A 476 4.14 6.09 -8.76
CA ILE A 476 4.85 6.14 -10.04
C ILE A 476 3.88 6.58 -11.14
N VAL A 477 4.25 7.63 -11.86
CA VAL A 477 3.53 8.11 -13.05
C VAL A 477 4.43 8.00 -14.25
N SER A 478 3.99 7.30 -15.30
CA SER A 478 4.72 7.19 -16.58
C SER A 478 4.03 7.97 -17.69
N ASN A 479 4.86 8.59 -18.53
CA ASN A 479 4.45 9.27 -19.75
C ASN A 479 4.92 8.47 -20.98
N THR A 480 4.37 8.76 -22.15
CA THR A 480 4.85 8.21 -23.43
C THR A 480 6.10 8.91 -23.92
N ASN A 481 6.27 10.18 -23.61
CA ASN A 481 7.37 11.06 -24.04
C ASN A 481 8.40 11.19 -22.93
N LYS A 482 9.65 11.54 -23.32
CA LYS A 482 10.73 11.83 -22.37
C LYS A 482 10.40 13.09 -21.55
N ILE A 483 10.70 13.03 -20.26
CA ILE A 483 10.55 14.17 -19.34
C ILE A 483 11.77 15.10 -19.52
N THR A 484 11.53 16.38 -19.67
CA THR A 484 12.58 17.38 -19.93
C THR A 484 12.82 18.35 -18.77
N THR A 485 11.88 18.44 -17.83
CA THR A 485 12.06 19.23 -16.59
C THR A 485 11.91 18.31 -15.38
N PRO A 486 12.68 18.50 -14.30
CA PRO A 486 12.47 17.79 -13.06
C PRO A 486 11.03 17.99 -12.55
N PRO A 487 10.37 16.97 -11.99
CA PRO A 487 9.07 17.15 -11.35
C PRO A 487 9.21 18.07 -10.14
N LYS A 488 8.19 18.90 -9.92
CA LYS A 488 8.17 19.88 -8.83
C LYS A 488 6.84 19.85 -8.11
N TRP A 489 6.88 19.82 -6.77
CA TRP A 489 5.73 19.99 -5.93
C TRP A 489 5.17 21.41 -6.02
N LEU A 490 3.88 21.55 -6.19
CA LEU A 490 3.15 22.79 -6.29
C LEU A 490 2.00 22.79 -5.28
N LYS A 491 1.97 23.74 -4.37
CA LYS A 491 0.94 23.85 -3.35
C LYS A 491 -0.44 24.01 -3.97
N ASN A 492 -1.35 23.14 -3.58
CA ASN A 492 -2.76 23.19 -3.94
C ASN A 492 -3.54 24.03 -2.90
N HIS A 493 -3.91 25.24 -3.28
CA HIS A 493 -4.62 26.17 -2.40
C HIS A 493 -6.06 25.74 -2.01
N ARG A 494 -6.59 24.65 -2.58
CA ARG A 494 -7.97 24.17 -2.30
C ARG A 494 -8.03 23.23 -1.11
N ASN A 495 -7.03 22.36 -0.95
CA ASN A 495 -6.99 21.35 0.12
C ASN A 495 -5.71 21.43 0.96
N ASN A 496 -4.82 22.39 0.68
CA ASN A 496 -3.49 22.57 1.26
C ASN A 496 -2.48 21.45 0.99
N GLU A 497 -2.84 20.40 0.26
CA GLU A 497 -1.92 19.38 -0.24
C GLU A 497 -1.03 19.94 -1.36
N TYR A 498 -0.19 19.10 -1.97
CA TYR A 498 0.62 19.49 -3.11
C TYR A 498 0.25 18.65 -4.33
N ASP A 499 0.17 19.31 -5.49
CA ASP A 499 0.14 18.68 -6.80
C ASP A 499 1.56 18.66 -7.35
N PHE A 500 1.86 17.95 -8.45
CA PHE A 500 3.15 18.05 -9.09
C PHE A 500 3.06 18.31 -10.59
N ALA A 501 4.06 19.03 -11.10
CA ALA A 501 4.14 19.37 -12.50
C ALA A 501 5.49 19.04 -13.10
N TYR A 502 5.49 18.69 -14.39
CA TYR A 502 6.69 18.53 -15.23
C TYR A 502 6.37 18.78 -16.69
N GLN A 503 7.39 18.96 -17.52
CA GLN A 503 7.27 19.11 -18.98
C GLN A 503 7.94 17.96 -19.72
N ASP A 504 7.33 17.53 -20.85
CA ASP A 504 7.88 16.49 -21.72
C ASP A 504 8.64 17.03 -22.94
N SER A 505 9.23 16.15 -23.74
CA SER A 505 9.99 16.47 -24.96
C SER A 505 9.15 17.07 -26.08
N GLU A 506 7.83 16.86 -26.04
CA GLU A 506 6.88 17.49 -26.94
C GLU A 506 6.40 18.87 -26.45
N ASN A 507 7.01 19.39 -25.38
CA ASN A 507 6.66 20.65 -24.74
C ASN A 507 5.26 20.67 -24.10
N TYR A 508 4.67 19.53 -23.75
CA TYR A 508 3.48 19.52 -22.92
C TYR A 508 3.85 19.67 -21.45
N LEU A 509 3.27 20.67 -20.80
CA LEU A 509 3.26 20.82 -19.34
C LEU A 509 2.11 19.98 -18.78
N TYR A 510 2.40 19.15 -17.79
CA TYR A 510 1.44 18.32 -17.09
C TYR A 510 1.27 18.79 -15.65
N LEU A 511 0.03 18.68 -15.13
CA LEU A 511 -0.27 18.81 -13.70
C LEU A 511 -1.00 17.55 -13.23
N TYR A 512 -0.45 16.93 -12.20
CA TYR A 512 -1.00 15.74 -11.55
C TYR A 512 -1.30 16.01 -10.09
N SER A 513 -2.28 15.27 -9.51
CA SER A 513 -2.46 15.19 -8.07
C SER A 513 -1.30 14.44 -7.39
N ASN A 514 -1.14 14.57 -6.08
CA ASN A 514 -0.21 13.75 -5.27
C ASN A 514 -0.54 12.24 -5.34
N LYS A 515 -1.73 11.86 -5.81
CA LYS A 515 -2.17 10.47 -6.02
C LYS A 515 -1.97 9.97 -7.45
N GLY A 516 -1.44 10.83 -8.36
CA GLY A 516 -1.15 10.47 -9.74
C GLY A 516 -2.29 10.68 -10.73
N ASP A 517 -3.37 11.35 -10.36
CA ASP A 517 -4.44 11.68 -11.28
C ASP A 517 -4.04 12.87 -12.15
N LEU A 518 -4.15 12.73 -13.45
CA LEU A 518 -3.88 13.81 -14.40
C LEU A 518 -5.02 14.84 -14.36
N PHE A 519 -4.73 16.06 -13.91
CA PHE A 519 -5.71 17.16 -13.99
C PHE A 519 -5.81 17.71 -15.40
N TRP A 520 -4.67 18.00 -16.03
CA TRP A 520 -4.59 18.51 -17.41
C TRP A 520 -3.17 18.42 -17.97
N LYS A 521 -3.08 18.54 -19.29
CA LYS A 521 -1.84 18.83 -20.01
C LYS A 521 -2.04 20.01 -20.95
N LYS A 522 -1.00 20.84 -21.08
CA LYS A 522 -1.01 22.05 -21.91
C LYS A 522 0.21 22.12 -22.78
N LYS A 523 0.01 22.30 -24.10
CA LYS A 523 1.09 22.54 -25.05
C LYS A 523 1.67 23.93 -24.83
N LEU A 524 2.98 24.02 -24.65
CA LEU A 524 3.74 25.27 -24.60
C LEU A 524 4.47 25.50 -25.92
N SER A 525 4.95 26.75 -26.14
CA SER A 525 5.69 27.12 -27.35
C SER A 525 7.07 26.43 -27.44
N SER A 526 7.74 26.28 -26.29
CA SER A 526 9.06 25.64 -26.20
C SER A 526 9.36 25.17 -24.78
N LYS A 527 10.56 24.66 -24.55
CA LYS A 527 10.98 24.15 -23.23
C LYS A 527 10.98 25.24 -22.16
N ILE A 528 10.55 24.91 -20.97
CA ILE A 528 10.62 25.78 -19.79
C ILE A 528 12.08 25.98 -19.39
N ILE A 529 12.45 27.24 -19.16
CA ILE A 529 13.79 27.66 -18.73
C ILE A 529 13.77 27.94 -17.23
N GLY A 530 14.52 27.16 -16.48
CA GLY A 530 14.54 27.20 -15.01
C GLY A 530 13.37 26.40 -14.40
N GLU A 531 12.87 26.86 -13.26
CA GLU A 531 11.84 26.18 -12.49
C GLU A 531 10.49 26.92 -12.59
N ILE A 532 9.40 26.16 -12.40
CA ILE A 532 8.08 26.73 -12.18
C ILE A 532 8.04 27.34 -10.78
N GLN A 533 7.66 28.63 -10.69
CA GLN A 533 7.50 29.34 -9.42
C GLN A 533 6.02 29.63 -9.18
N GLN A 534 5.56 29.53 -7.93
CA GLN A 534 4.17 29.85 -7.58
C GLN A 534 4.07 31.32 -7.12
N VAL A 535 3.01 32.00 -7.57
CA VAL A 535 2.67 33.37 -7.21
C VAL A 535 1.18 33.44 -6.82
N ASP A 536 0.86 34.30 -5.86
CA ASP A 536 -0.54 34.67 -5.55
C ASP A 536 -0.84 36.03 -6.20
N LEU A 537 -1.02 36.01 -7.51
CA LEU A 537 -1.16 37.22 -8.34
C LEU A 537 -2.36 38.11 -7.93
N TYR A 538 -3.41 37.46 -7.44
CA TYR A 538 -4.66 38.14 -7.06
C TYR A 538 -4.73 38.45 -5.55
N LYS A 539 -3.73 38.12 -4.76
CA LYS A 539 -3.67 38.33 -3.31
C LYS A 539 -4.83 37.71 -2.54
N ASN A 540 -5.35 36.60 -3.02
CA ASN A 540 -6.53 35.93 -2.48
C ASN A 540 -6.26 34.48 -2.04
N GLY A 541 -4.98 34.09 -1.97
CA GLY A 541 -4.55 32.74 -1.60
C GLY A 541 -4.57 31.74 -2.75
N ARG A 542 -5.12 32.08 -3.93
CA ARG A 542 -5.10 31.21 -5.11
C ARG A 542 -3.76 31.35 -5.83
N LEU A 543 -3.06 30.23 -5.99
CA LEU A 543 -1.71 30.19 -6.54
C LEU A 543 -1.71 29.91 -8.04
N GLN A 544 -0.89 30.64 -8.76
CA GLN A 544 -0.63 30.46 -10.18
C GLN A 544 0.83 30.03 -10.42
N MET A 545 1.10 29.37 -11.55
CA MET A 545 2.41 28.95 -12.00
C MET A 545 3.03 30.01 -12.92
N ALA A 546 4.16 30.60 -12.53
CA ALA A 546 4.89 31.58 -13.32
C ALA A 546 6.23 31.00 -13.79
N PHE A 547 6.49 31.07 -15.10
CA PHE A 547 7.72 30.57 -15.73
C PHE A 547 7.91 31.20 -17.11
N ARG A 548 9.07 31.00 -17.69
CA ARG A 548 9.32 31.38 -19.07
C ARG A 548 9.79 30.19 -19.91
N THR A 549 9.53 30.31 -21.20
CA THR A 549 10.17 29.55 -22.27
C THR A 549 11.21 30.44 -23.01
N SER A 550 11.79 29.96 -24.08
CA SER A 550 12.72 30.79 -24.88
C SER A 550 12.06 32.04 -25.47
N ASP A 551 10.79 31.93 -25.84
CA ASP A 551 10.04 32.90 -26.64
C ASP A 551 8.85 33.53 -25.94
N LYS A 552 8.46 32.99 -24.73
CA LYS A 552 7.28 33.50 -23.99
C LYS A 552 7.47 33.51 -22.49
N PHE A 553 6.78 34.44 -21.84
CA PHE A 553 6.57 34.45 -20.39
C PHE A 553 5.12 34.09 -20.09
N TYR A 554 4.94 33.09 -19.25
CA TYR A 554 3.64 32.53 -18.87
C TYR A 554 3.30 32.72 -17.39
N ILE A 555 2.03 33.03 -17.11
CA ILE A 555 1.40 32.74 -15.84
C ILE A 555 0.18 31.89 -16.13
N ILE A 556 0.12 30.68 -15.56
CA ILE A 556 -0.96 29.70 -15.78
C ILE A 556 -1.64 29.43 -14.45
N ASP A 557 -2.98 29.51 -14.45
CA ASP A 557 -3.76 29.17 -13.28
C ASP A 557 -3.77 27.64 -13.02
N ARG A 558 -4.12 27.21 -11.81
CA ARG A 558 -4.14 25.78 -11.45
C ARG A 558 -5.06 24.93 -12.37
N ASN A 559 -6.09 25.54 -12.98
CA ASN A 559 -6.98 24.86 -13.93
C ASN A 559 -6.41 24.72 -15.37
N GLY A 560 -5.15 25.16 -15.61
CA GLY A 560 -4.49 25.11 -16.91
C GLY A 560 -4.77 26.33 -17.81
N SER A 561 -5.62 27.26 -17.39
CA SER A 561 -5.92 28.49 -18.16
C SER A 561 -4.77 29.49 -18.05
N THR A 562 -4.42 30.11 -19.16
CA THR A 562 -3.44 31.22 -19.15
C THR A 562 -4.09 32.46 -18.51
N VAL A 563 -3.42 33.06 -17.55
CA VAL A 563 -3.84 34.30 -16.92
C VAL A 563 -3.53 35.47 -17.86
N GLN A 564 -4.55 36.23 -18.26
CA GLN A 564 -4.35 37.36 -19.12
C GLN A 564 -3.66 38.53 -18.39
N PRO A 565 -2.67 39.23 -19.01
CA PRO A 565 -2.12 39.05 -20.37
C PRO A 565 -0.88 38.18 -20.43
N PHE A 566 -0.64 37.31 -19.45
CA PHE A 566 0.62 36.58 -19.26
C PHE A 566 0.81 35.39 -20.24
N GLU A 567 0.73 35.62 -21.51
CA GLU A 567 1.37 34.87 -22.57
C GLU A 567 2.21 35.88 -23.40
N ILE A 568 3.15 36.57 -22.70
CA ILE A 568 3.88 37.68 -23.25
C ILE A 568 5.00 37.18 -24.15
N SER A 569 5.01 37.57 -25.41
CA SER A 569 6.06 37.21 -26.34
C SER A 569 7.37 37.90 -25.98
N ILE A 570 8.47 37.16 -26.04
CA ILE A 570 9.84 37.59 -25.78
C ILE A 570 10.64 37.38 -27.06
N LYS A 571 11.54 38.32 -27.36
CA LYS A 571 12.44 38.14 -28.50
C LYS A 571 13.40 36.98 -28.24
N ASN A 572 13.56 36.10 -29.23
CA ASN A 572 14.53 35.01 -29.13
C ASN A 572 15.96 35.53 -28.95
N SER A 573 16.74 34.84 -28.17
CA SER A 573 18.13 35.12 -27.86
C SER A 573 18.91 33.83 -27.71
N ASN A 574 20.24 33.92 -27.84
CA ASN A 574 21.12 32.76 -27.61
C ASN A 574 21.50 32.59 -26.12
N ASN A 575 21.48 33.68 -25.36
CA ASN A 575 21.79 33.67 -23.93
C ASN A 575 20.55 34.05 -23.13
N ILE A 576 19.83 33.02 -22.64
CA ILE A 576 18.52 33.18 -22.01
C ILE A 576 18.61 32.73 -20.53
N ASN A 577 18.31 33.64 -19.62
CA ASN A 577 18.25 33.38 -18.19
C ASN A 577 16.82 32.98 -17.75
N ARG A 578 16.71 32.25 -16.64
CA ARG A 578 15.42 31.93 -16.04
C ARG A 578 14.64 33.18 -15.61
N LEU A 579 13.35 33.08 -15.46
CA LEU A 579 12.52 34.16 -14.92
C LEU A 579 12.93 34.48 -13.48
N SER A 580 13.17 35.80 -13.19
CA SER A 580 13.36 36.27 -11.81
C SER A 580 12.06 36.90 -11.31
N ILE A 581 11.58 36.50 -10.14
CA ILE A 581 10.38 37.02 -9.51
C ILE A 581 10.79 37.71 -8.20
N PHE A 582 10.40 38.96 -8.06
CA PHE A 582 10.69 39.77 -6.87
C PHE A 582 9.40 40.17 -6.19
N ASP A 583 9.37 40.01 -4.87
CA ASP A 583 8.33 40.54 -3.98
C ASP A 583 9.06 41.39 -2.92
N TYR A 584 9.21 42.65 -3.20
CA TYR A 584 10.11 43.55 -2.42
C TYR A 584 9.65 43.73 -0.97
N GLU A 585 8.35 43.81 -0.75
CA GLU A 585 7.78 44.11 0.57
C GLU A 585 7.12 42.87 1.18
N ASN A 586 7.19 41.69 0.50
CA ASN A 586 6.47 40.47 0.87
C ASN A 586 4.93 40.67 0.97
N ASP A 587 4.43 41.56 0.07
CA ASP A 587 3.02 41.98 0.01
C ASP A 587 2.32 41.48 -1.26
N LYS A 588 2.98 40.56 -2.01
CA LYS A 588 2.49 39.97 -3.25
C LYS A 588 2.36 40.98 -4.41
N ASN A 589 3.07 42.08 -4.35
CA ASN A 589 3.24 43.01 -5.48
C ASN A 589 4.43 42.58 -6.33
N TYR A 590 4.24 41.48 -7.04
CA TYR A 590 5.31 40.88 -7.80
C TYR A 590 5.90 41.78 -8.89
N ARG A 591 7.20 41.62 -9.13
CA ARG A 591 7.92 42.12 -10.28
C ARG A 591 8.58 40.96 -11.00
N PHE A 592 8.31 40.84 -12.28
CA PHE A 592 8.81 39.77 -13.12
C PHE A 592 9.91 40.33 -14.00
N LEU A 593 11.14 39.89 -13.74
CA LEU A 593 12.30 40.36 -14.50
C LEU A 593 12.74 39.32 -15.52
N ILE A 594 12.70 39.67 -16.77
CA ILE A 594 13.24 38.92 -17.91
C ILE A 594 14.61 39.45 -18.22
N SER A 595 15.61 38.59 -18.22
CA SER A 595 16.98 38.91 -18.61
C SER A 595 17.48 37.96 -19.69
N GLN A 596 18.18 38.51 -20.67
CA GLN A 596 18.81 37.79 -21.79
C GLN A 596 19.87 38.62 -22.43
N ASP A 597 20.96 38.01 -22.93
CA ASP A 597 22.12 38.74 -23.43
C ASP A 597 22.53 39.85 -22.43
N ASN A 598 22.62 41.09 -22.88
CA ASN A 598 22.88 42.28 -22.04
C ASN A 598 21.62 43.10 -21.76
N TYR A 599 20.44 42.50 -21.89
CA TYR A 599 19.16 43.21 -21.78
C TYR A 599 18.32 42.68 -20.59
N MET A 600 17.63 43.62 -19.93
CA MET A 600 16.70 43.35 -18.85
C MET A 600 15.39 44.09 -19.07
N LYS A 601 14.25 43.41 -18.84
CA LYS A 601 12.93 44.03 -18.90
C LYS A 601 12.08 43.56 -17.71
N MET A 602 11.45 44.50 -17.02
CA MET A 602 10.64 44.23 -15.83
C MET A 602 9.15 44.45 -16.15
N TYR A 603 8.34 43.51 -15.70
CA TYR A 603 6.87 43.59 -15.75
C TYR A 603 6.31 43.62 -14.34
N ASP A 604 5.18 44.28 -14.16
CA ASP A 604 4.39 44.29 -12.91
C ASP A 604 3.41 43.12 -12.85
N SER A 605 2.62 43.03 -11.75
CA SER A 605 1.59 42.01 -11.52
C SER A 605 0.41 42.11 -12.49
N LYS A 606 0.34 43.14 -13.34
CA LYS A 606 -0.69 43.27 -14.40
C LYS A 606 -0.10 42.94 -15.79
N GLY A 607 1.17 42.56 -15.87
CA GLY A 607 1.86 42.27 -17.13
C GLY A 607 2.29 43.54 -17.90
N ILE A 608 2.21 44.70 -17.25
CA ILE A 608 2.62 45.98 -17.86
C ILE A 608 4.13 46.20 -17.60
N THR A 609 4.81 46.67 -18.62
CA THR A 609 6.25 47.04 -18.44
C THR A 609 6.38 48.14 -17.40
N VAL A 610 7.27 47.93 -16.44
CA VAL A 610 7.55 48.91 -15.38
C VAL A 610 8.40 50.04 -15.97
N THR A 611 7.78 51.17 -16.27
CA THR A 611 8.45 52.35 -16.89
C THR A 611 9.51 52.98 -15.99
N GLY A 612 9.35 52.80 -14.65
CA GLY A 612 10.34 53.28 -13.67
C GLY A 612 11.57 52.40 -13.51
N PHE A 613 11.61 51.21 -14.18
CA PHE A 613 12.80 50.35 -14.23
C PHE A 613 13.57 50.65 -15.53
N ASP A 614 14.60 51.42 -15.40
CA ASP A 614 15.47 51.87 -16.50
C ASP A 614 16.94 51.59 -16.17
N PRO A 615 17.42 50.33 -16.37
CA PRO A 615 18.80 50.00 -16.11
C PRO A 615 19.75 50.70 -17.08
N ASP A 616 20.90 51.06 -16.55
CA ASP A 616 21.99 51.56 -17.39
C ASP A 616 22.46 50.46 -18.36
N SER A 617 22.94 50.88 -19.55
CA SER A 617 23.43 49.93 -20.56
C SER A 617 24.44 48.95 -19.95
N LEU A 618 24.19 47.64 -20.15
CA LEU A 618 25.10 46.57 -19.76
C LEU A 618 26.05 46.33 -20.97
N ASN A 619 27.34 46.50 -20.74
CA ASN A 619 28.36 46.36 -21.80
C ASN A 619 28.84 44.89 -21.95
N SER A 620 28.11 43.94 -21.43
CA SER A 620 28.43 42.50 -21.46
C SER A 620 27.20 41.69 -21.12
N ASP A 621 27.18 40.45 -21.58
CA ASP A 621 26.08 39.53 -21.32
C ASP A 621 25.93 39.19 -19.86
N ILE A 622 24.68 38.91 -19.45
CA ILE A 622 24.29 38.49 -18.11
C ILE A 622 24.50 36.98 -18.03
N ILE A 623 25.34 36.50 -17.10
CA ILE A 623 25.67 35.08 -16.97
C ILE A 623 24.57 34.31 -16.27
N ASN A 624 24.03 34.87 -15.17
CA ASN A 624 23.00 34.22 -14.34
C ASN A 624 21.78 35.13 -14.20
N SER A 625 20.64 34.51 -13.86
CA SER A 625 19.42 35.29 -13.61
C SER A 625 19.65 36.30 -12.49
N PRO A 626 19.27 37.56 -12.64
CA PRO A 626 19.41 38.57 -11.59
C PRO A 626 18.66 38.15 -10.32
N VAL A 627 19.26 38.39 -9.17
CA VAL A 627 18.72 37.98 -7.85
C VAL A 627 18.39 39.23 -7.03
N HIS A 628 17.22 39.24 -6.40
CA HIS A 628 16.86 40.23 -5.41
C HIS A 628 17.30 39.75 -4.02
N ILE A 629 18.05 40.59 -3.32
CA ILE A 629 18.47 40.38 -1.93
C ILE A 629 18.10 41.62 -1.11
N ARG A 630 17.51 41.38 0.08
CA ARG A 630 17.19 42.46 1.03
C ARG A 630 18.11 42.35 2.23
N ILE A 631 18.86 43.40 2.52
CA ILE A 631 19.77 43.51 3.67
C ILE A 631 19.43 44.78 4.44
N LYS A 632 19.18 44.66 5.75
CA LYS A 632 18.88 45.80 6.65
C LYS A 632 17.79 46.73 6.07
N GLY A 633 16.73 46.15 5.51
CA GLY A 633 15.58 46.88 4.96
C GLY A 633 15.80 47.52 3.60
N LYS A 634 16.94 47.36 2.97
CA LYS A 634 17.27 47.90 1.64
C LYS A 634 17.30 46.78 0.60
N ASP A 635 16.76 47.06 -0.59
CA ASP A 635 16.69 46.10 -1.70
C ASP A 635 17.86 46.27 -2.66
N TYR A 636 18.39 45.15 -3.10
CA TYR A 636 19.51 45.07 -4.02
C TYR A 636 19.19 44.05 -5.13
N ILE A 637 19.39 44.43 -6.39
CA ILE A 637 19.30 43.55 -7.53
C ILE A 637 20.71 43.27 -8.02
N LEU A 638 21.19 42.05 -7.90
CA LEU A 638 22.52 41.64 -8.26
C LEU A 638 22.53 41.08 -9.68
N VAL A 639 23.42 41.55 -10.52
CA VAL A 639 23.59 41.15 -11.93
C VAL A 639 25.04 40.81 -12.18
N GLN A 640 25.31 39.55 -12.51
CA GLN A 640 26.64 39.04 -12.86
C GLN A 640 26.88 39.19 -14.35
N LEU A 641 27.96 39.83 -14.76
CA LEU A 641 28.30 40.04 -16.15
C LEU A 641 29.50 39.19 -16.59
N ASN A 642 29.47 38.73 -17.84
CA ASN A 642 30.50 37.86 -18.42
C ASN A 642 31.90 38.47 -18.44
N ASN A 643 31.99 39.80 -18.37
CA ASN A 643 33.27 40.54 -18.25
C ASN A 643 33.79 40.63 -16.81
N GLY A 644 33.19 39.86 -15.87
CA GLY A 644 33.59 39.82 -14.46
C GLY A 644 33.06 40.96 -13.59
N LYS A 645 32.26 41.88 -14.14
CA LYS A 645 31.68 42.97 -13.35
C LYS A 645 30.41 42.53 -12.62
N LEU A 646 30.32 42.89 -11.33
CA LEU A 646 29.10 42.80 -10.55
C LEU A 646 28.39 44.15 -10.57
N LYS A 647 27.15 44.19 -11.06
CA LYS A 647 26.24 45.30 -10.92
C LYS A 647 25.29 45.06 -9.75
N ILE A 648 25.25 45.98 -8.80
CA ILE A 648 24.32 45.95 -7.68
C ILE A 648 23.37 47.12 -7.83
N LEU A 649 22.16 46.87 -8.26
CA LEU A 649 21.17 47.86 -8.66
C LEU A 649 20.12 48.09 -7.58
N ASN A 650 19.49 49.26 -7.62
CA ASN A 650 18.30 49.58 -6.85
C ASN A 650 17.01 49.13 -7.61
N ARG A 651 15.84 49.34 -7.01
CA ARG A 651 14.51 48.97 -7.61
C ARG A 651 14.24 49.69 -8.95
N ARG A 652 14.94 50.78 -9.27
CA ARG A 652 14.85 51.51 -10.55
C ARG A 652 15.83 51.05 -11.61
N GLY A 653 16.64 50.02 -11.31
CA GLY A 653 17.68 49.54 -12.23
C GLY A 653 18.97 50.38 -12.22
N LYS A 654 19.06 51.47 -11.43
CA LYS A 654 20.27 52.30 -11.35
C LYS A 654 21.27 51.70 -10.37
N ASN A 655 22.55 51.92 -10.65
CA ASN A 655 23.65 51.42 -9.82
C ASN A 655 23.49 51.92 -8.38
N ARG A 656 23.48 51.06 -7.41
CA ARG A 656 23.34 51.35 -5.98
C ARG A 656 24.67 51.23 -5.24
N ILE A 657 25.46 50.23 -5.62
CA ILE A 657 26.79 49.96 -5.05
C ILE A 657 27.77 49.76 -6.21
N SER A 658 28.90 50.46 -6.13
CA SER A 658 29.98 50.28 -7.09
C SER A 658 30.96 49.23 -6.57
N VAL A 659 31.04 48.09 -7.25
CA VAL A 659 32.06 47.09 -7.01
C VAL A 659 33.18 47.28 -8.01
N LYS A 660 34.39 47.59 -7.51
CA LYS A 660 35.53 47.92 -8.37
C LYS A 660 36.28 46.68 -8.85
N GLN A 661 36.26 45.61 -8.03
CA GLN A 661 37.00 44.40 -8.31
C GLN A 661 36.25 43.55 -9.35
N ASN A 662 36.98 43.00 -10.32
CA ASN A 662 36.44 42.01 -11.23
C ASN A 662 36.45 40.63 -10.54
N ILE A 663 35.38 39.84 -10.77
CA ILE A 663 35.16 38.51 -10.21
C ILE A 663 35.08 37.52 -11.36
N ASN A 664 35.83 36.44 -11.29
CA ASN A 664 35.72 35.35 -12.26
C ASN A 664 34.52 34.45 -11.88
N PHE A 665 33.29 34.90 -12.19
CA PHE A 665 32.05 34.27 -11.78
C PHE A 665 31.93 32.81 -12.23
N SER A 666 31.56 31.93 -11.30
CA SER A 666 31.03 30.59 -11.61
C SER A 666 29.60 30.68 -12.14
N GLU A 667 28.98 29.52 -12.41
CA GLU A 667 27.55 29.42 -12.74
C GLU A 667 26.61 29.54 -11.51
N ASN A 668 27.16 29.90 -10.35
CA ASN A 668 26.40 30.05 -9.11
C ASN A 668 25.81 31.47 -8.99
N ASN A 669 24.56 31.51 -8.49
CA ASN A 669 23.91 32.77 -8.14
C ASN A 669 24.49 33.36 -6.85
N PHE A 670 24.15 34.61 -6.57
CA PHE A 670 24.35 35.21 -5.26
C PHE A 670 23.26 34.84 -4.27
N PHE A 671 23.66 34.67 -3.02
CA PHE A 671 22.79 34.42 -1.87
C PHE A 671 23.05 35.48 -0.79
N SER A 672 22.11 35.65 0.11
CA SER A 672 22.34 36.42 1.34
C SER A 672 22.87 35.47 2.42
N PHE A 673 24.08 35.72 2.92
CA PHE A 673 24.63 34.95 4.03
C PHE A 673 25.36 35.88 4.98
N MET A 674 24.99 35.89 6.26
CA MET A 674 25.54 36.82 7.29
C MET A 674 25.49 38.31 6.87
N ASN A 675 24.42 38.75 6.22
CA ASN A 675 24.25 40.09 5.64
C ASN A 675 25.28 40.48 4.57
N LEU A 676 25.90 39.52 3.93
CA LEU A 676 26.82 39.72 2.79
C LEU A 676 26.20 39.09 1.52
N PHE A 677 26.52 39.67 0.37
CA PHE A 677 26.23 39.06 -0.94
C PHE A 677 27.27 37.99 -1.20
N THR A 678 26.86 36.71 -1.17
CA THR A 678 27.76 35.57 -1.14
C THR A 678 27.57 34.69 -2.37
N THR A 679 28.67 34.34 -3.03
CA THR A 679 28.73 33.38 -4.15
C THR A 679 30.07 32.67 -4.17
N THR A 680 30.35 31.85 -5.18
CA THR A 680 31.65 31.26 -5.45
C THR A 680 32.17 31.69 -6.82
N ASP A 681 33.48 31.71 -7.02
CA ASP A 681 34.11 31.94 -8.33
C ASP A 681 34.49 30.63 -9.03
N LYS A 682 34.96 30.71 -10.29
CA LYS A 682 35.43 29.54 -11.06
C LYS A 682 36.68 28.89 -10.46
N ASN A 683 37.43 29.61 -9.63
CA ASN A 683 38.64 29.07 -8.97
C ASN A 683 38.28 28.34 -7.65
N GLY A 684 37.01 28.24 -7.29
CA GLY A 684 36.55 27.60 -6.05
C GLY A 684 36.75 28.44 -4.80
N ASN A 685 36.84 29.75 -4.95
CA ASN A 685 36.90 30.68 -3.82
C ASN A 685 35.50 31.13 -3.41
N LEU A 686 35.31 31.35 -2.12
CA LEU A 686 34.10 32.00 -1.60
C LEU A 686 34.25 33.54 -1.79
N ILE A 687 33.33 34.13 -2.49
CA ILE A 687 33.26 35.56 -2.75
C ILE A 687 32.16 36.16 -1.88
N GLN A 688 32.53 37.15 -1.08
CA GLN A 688 31.59 37.91 -0.24
C GLN A 688 31.73 39.42 -0.52
N VAL A 689 30.60 40.05 -0.79
CA VAL A 689 30.55 41.50 -1.08
C VAL A 689 29.67 42.15 -0.01
N ASP A 690 30.17 43.22 0.59
CA ASP A 690 29.42 43.99 1.57
C ASP A 690 28.55 45.10 0.93
N THR A 691 27.74 45.77 1.71
CA THR A 691 26.89 46.88 1.28
C THR A 691 27.64 48.18 0.93
N ASN A 692 28.98 48.23 1.08
CA ASN A 692 29.83 49.30 0.64
C ASN A 692 30.55 48.97 -0.67
N GLY A 693 30.46 47.73 -1.16
CA GLY A 693 31.11 47.27 -2.39
C GLY A 693 32.50 46.68 -2.18
N ASN A 694 32.89 46.43 -0.93
CA ASN A 694 34.15 45.75 -0.62
C ASN A 694 34.00 44.26 -0.89
N VAL A 695 34.97 43.67 -1.55
CA VAL A 695 34.99 42.23 -1.91
C VAL A 695 36.00 41.51 -1.04
N VAL A 696 35.56 40.47 -0.37
CA VAL A 696 36.40 39.52 0.38
C VAL A 696 36.44 38.20 -0.39
N ILE A 697 37.61 37.66 -0.61
CA ILE A 697 37.87 36.41 -1.32
C ILE A 697 38.51 35.45 -0.32
N ASN A 698 37.81 34.35 0.00
CA ASN A 698 38.32 33.31 0.86
C ASN A 698 38.58 32.04 0.05
N ASN A 699 39.79 31.50 0.12
CA ASN A 699 40.11 30.27 -0.58
C ASN A 699 39.52 29.06 0.13
N TYR A 700 38.54 28.43 -0.49
CA TYR A 700 37.90 27.19 -0.01
C TYR A 700 38.38 25.97 -0.80
N SER A 701 39.23 26.16 -1.83
CA SER A 701 39.78 25.08 -2.67
C SER A 701 38.70 24.13 -3.26
N LEU A 702 37.57 24.71 -3.68
CA LEU A 702 36.43 23.91 -4.19
C LEU A 702 36.61 23.40 -5.63
N GLY A 703 37.64 23.90 -6.35
CA GLY A 703 37.83 23.56 -7.77
C GLY A 703 36.87 24.30 -8.70
N GLU A 704 37.00 24.05 -10.04
CA GLU A 704 36.22 24.76 -11.06
C GLU A 704 34.73 24.39 -11.07
N ASN A 705 34.42 23.13 -10.87
CA ASN A 705 33.04 22.58 -10.87
C ASN A 705 32.45 22.61 -9.48
N ASN A 706 32.30 23.79 -8.91
CA ASN A 706 31.74 23.95 -7.58
C ASN A 706 30.31 24.45 -7.61
N THR A 707 29.52 24.07 -6.59
CA THR A 707 28.19 24.61 -6.37
C THR A 707 28.07 25.15 -4.95
N ILE A 708 27.23 26.18 -4.79
CA ILE A 708 26.85 26.73 -3.50
C ILE A 708 25.34 26.80 -3.40
N GLU A 709 24.82 26.49 -2.22
CA GLU A 709 23.43 26.67 -1.86
C GLU A 709 23.36 27.28 -0.47
N VAL A 710 22.43 28.22 -0.27
CA VAL A 710 22.23 28.87 1.03
C VAL A 710 20.76 28.91 1.34
N VAL A 711 20.35 28.35 2.49
CA VAL A 711 18.98 28.37 2.99
C VAL A 711 19.01 28.81 4.44
N MET A 712 18.37 29.91 4.75
CA MET A 712 18.46 30.58 6.07
C MET A 712 19.93 30.87 6.41
N ASP A 713 20.42 30.40 7.57
CA ASP A 713 21.82 30.59 8.02
C ASP A 713 22.71 29.36 7.72
N ASN A 714 22.28 28.46 6.82
CA ASN A 714 23.04 27.29 6.43
C ASN A 714 23.66 27.50 5.04
N ILE A 715 24.95 27.23 4.93
CA ILE A 715 25.71 27.30 3.69
C ILE A 715 26.25 25.93 3.32
N LEU A 716 26.01 25.54 2.10
CA LEU A 716 26.45 24.25 1.55
C LEU A 716 27.34 24.53 0.32
N PHE A 717 28.44 23.81 0.26
CA PHE A 717 29.29 23.71 -0.92
C PHE A 717 29.35 22.26 -1.40
N GLN A 718 29.36 22.08 -2.71
CA GLN A 718 29.66 20.77 -3.30
C GLN A 718 30.85 20.97 -4.27
N SER A 719 31.80 20.09 -4.16
CA SER A 719 32.93 19.98 -5.03
C SER A 719 33.29 18.54 -5.28
N GLU A 720 33.31 18.12 -6.53
CA GLU A 720 33.53 16.71 -6.91
C GLU A 720 32.68 15.75 -6.07
N ASN A 721 33.35 14.90 -5.26
CA ASN A 721 32.73 13.88 -4.42
C ASN A 721 32.57 14.30 -2.95
N THR A 722 32.56 15.61 -2.69
CA THR A 722 32.41 16.14 -1.33
C THR A 722 31.31 17.17 -1.25
N ILE A 723 30.54 17.09 -0.16
CA ILE A 723 29.58 18.10 0.26
C ILE A 723 30.08 18.66 1.59
N ASN A 724 30.18 19.98 1.68
CA ASN A 724 30.50 20.67 2.91
C ASN A 724 29.28 21.49 3.35
N ILE A 725 28.69 21.13 4.48
CA ILE A 725 27.58 21.85 5.11
C ILE A 725 28.07 22.51 6.40
N ASN A 726 28.09 23.83 6.45
CA ASN A 726 28.52 24.61 7.62
C ASN A 726 29.92 24.20 8.18
N GLY A 727 30.83 23.81 7.31
CA GLY A 727 32.18 23.34 7.69
C GLY A 727 32.26 21.80 7.92
N LYS A 728 31.16 21.09 7.90
CA LYS A 728 31.15 19.62 8.02
C LYS A 728 31.23 18.98 6.64
N ILE A 729 32.19 18.07 6.46
CA ILE A 729 32.47 17.41 5.18
C ILE A 729 31.79 16.04 5.13
N ILE A 730 30.99 15.81 4.08
CA ILE A 730 30.37 14.54 3.73
C ILE A 730 31.06 14.03 2.45
N LYS A 731 31.64 12.84 2.51
CA LYS A 731 32.18 12.16 1.34
C LYS A 731 31.10 11.33 0.69
N ILE A 732 30.90 11.48 -0.61
CA ILE A 732 29.99 10.68 -1.44
C ILE A 732 30.80 9.86 -2.45
N PRO A 733 30.28 8.74 -2.99
CA PRO A 733 30.99 7.93 -3.98
C PRO A 733 31.41 8.75 -5.22
N GLU A 734 32.35 8.22 -6.01
CA GLU A 734 32.64 8.83 -7.31
C GLU A 734 31.44 8.73 -8.24
N GLY A 735 31.01 9.85 -8.84
CA GLY A 735 29.81 9.89 -9.65
C GLY A 735 29.65 11.18 -10.46
N ARG A 736 28.57 11.24 -11.23
CA ARG A 736 28.12 12.48 -11.89
C ARG A 736 26.89 13.02 -11.16
N TYR A 737 27.07 14.10 -10.46
CA TYR A 737 26.07 14.61 -9.53
C TYR A 737 25.26 15.79 -10.09
N THR A 738 23.98 15.86 -9.73
CA THR A 738 23.18 17.08 -9.85
C THR A 738 23.68 18.13 -8.85
N LYS A 739 23.24 19.39 -9.02
CA LYS A 739 23.43 20.40 -7.96
C LYS A 739 22.74 19.93 -6.68
N PRO A 740 23.40 19.99 -5.51
CA PRO A 740 22.76 19.66 -4.25
C PRO A 740 21.65 20.66 -3.93
N ARG A 741 20.69 20.25 -3.13
CA ARG A 741 19.60 21.12 -2.66
C ARG A 741 19.44 21.02 -1.16
N LEU A 742 19.13 22.16 -0.54
CA LEU A 742 18.77 22.27 0.86
C LEU A 742 17.26 22.48 0.99
N PHE A 743 16.64 21.70 1.87
CA PHE A 743 15.23 21.83 2.22
C PHE A 743 15.10 21.99 3.72
N ASN A 744 14.32 22.96 4.17
CA ASN A 744 13.95 23.10 5.57
C ASN A 744 12.47 22.75 5.76
N TYR A 745 12.19 21.70 6.54
CA TYR A 745 10.84 21.29 6.88
C TYR A 745 10.72 21.14 8.41
N LYS A 746 9.82 21.89 9.03
CA LYS A 746 9.59 21.88 10.50
C LYS A 746 10.91 21.91 11.29
N ASP A 747 11.78 22.88 10.97
CA ASP A 747 13.12 23.08 11.58
C ASP A 747 14.13 21.94 11.35
N THR A 748 13.79 20.97 10.53
CA THR A 748 14.72 19.91 10.10
C THR A 748 15.28 20.24 8.73
N LEU A 749 16.62 20.31 8.64
CA LEU A 749 17.33 20.55 7.39
C LEU A 749 17.66 19.22 6.71
N TYR A 750 17.28 19.13 5.43
CA TYR A 750 17.57 18.01 4.55
C TYR A 750 18.48 18.45 3.41
N ILE A 751 19.43 17.58 3.06
CA ILE A 751 20.39 17.79 1.96
C ILE A 751 20.16 16.68 0.94
N THR A 752 19.86 17.04 -0.31
CA THR A 752 19.68 16.06 -1.40
C THR A 752 20.73 16.23 -2.48
N ILE A 753 21.15 15.14 -3.07
CA ILE A 753 21.99 15.11 -4.26
C ILE A 753 21.72 13.82 -5.03
N THR A 754 21.72 13.90 -6.36
CA THR A 754 21.47 12.73 -7.22
C THR A 754 22.70 12.38 -8.04
N ASP A 755 23.14 11.13 -7.93
CA ASP A 755 24.12 10.54 -8.84
C ASP A 755 23.42 10.11 -10.12
N GLN A 756 23.67 10.83 -11.21
CA GLN A 756 23.08 10.58 -12.53
C GLN A 756 23.68 9.35 -13.23
N LYS A 757 24.90 8.96 -12.87
CA LYS A 757 25.58 7.78 -13.42
C LYS A 757 24.96 6.49 -12.86
N GLU A 758 24.83 6.44 -11.53
CA GLU A 758 24.29 5.28 -10.84
C GLU A 758 22.75 5.33 -10.65
N SER A 759 22.12 6.43 -11.07
CA SER A 759 20.68 6.67 -10.87
C SER A 759 20.26 6.57 -9.41
N LYS A 760 21.02 7.19 -8.50
CA LYS A 760 20.83 7.13 -7.05
C LYS A 760 20.64 8.51 -6.45
N VAL A 761 19.56 8.68 -5.69
CA VAL A 761 19.28 9.87 -4.88
C VAL A 761 19.77 9.64 -3.45
N TYR A 762 20.56 10.55 -2.95
CA TYR A 762 21.01 10.58 -1.55
C TYR A 762 20.25 11.67 -0.79
N LEU A 763 19.89 11.37 0.45
CA LEU A 763 19.27 12.32 1.39
C LEU A 763 20.03 12.26 2.71
N PHE A 764 20.54 13.42 3.14
CA PHE A 764 21.27 13.56 4.41
C PHE A 764 20.53 14.53 5.34
N ASN A 765 20.69 14.37 6.62
CA ASN A 765 20.30 15.37 7.61
C ASN A 765 21.37 16.47 7.75
N LYS A 766 21.11 17.47 8.60
CA LYS A 766 22.04 18.60 8.85
C LYS A 766 23.38 18.17 9.46
N GLU A 767 23.42 16.99 10.11
CA GLU A 767 24.65 16.40 10.63
C GLU A 767 25.45 15.66 9.55
N GLY A 768 24.96 15.60 8.32
CA GLY A 768 25.59 14.89 7.21
C GLY A 768 25.43 13.36 7.31
N ILE A 769 24.49 12.88 8.10
CA ILE A 769 24.19 11.46 8.22
C ILE A 769 23.18 11.09 7.15
N LEU A 770 23.47 10.03 6.38
CA LEU A 770 22.57 9.51 5.38
C LEU A 770 21.29 9.01 6.07
N ILE A 771 20.13 9.49 5.60
CA ILE A 771 18.84 9.04 6.11
C ILE A 771 18.65 7.57 5.77
N LYS A 772 18.15 6.82 6.74
CA LYS A 772 17.94 5.37 6.64
C LYS A 772 17.03 5.04 5.44
N GLY A 773 17.45 4.08 4.63
CA GLY A 773 16.77 3.67 3.41
C GLY A 773 17.25 4.39 2.14
N PHE A 774 18.08 5.42 2.25
CA PHE A 774 18.79 6.00 1.11
C PHE A 774 20.14 5.28 0.87
N PRO A 775 20.67 5.33 -0.37
CA PRO A 775 20.13 5.99 -1.55
C PRO A 775 18.93 5.26 -2.16
N VAL A 776 18.04 6.03 -2.83
CA VAL A 776 16.90 5.50 -3.59
C VAL A 776 17.09 5.73 -5.08
N LYS A 777 16.25 5.10 -5.93
CA LYS A 777 16.33 5.26 -7.39
C LYS A 777 15.80 6.63 -7.85
N GLY A 778 16.54 7.28 -8.73
CA GLY A 778 16.17 8.53 -9.38
C GLY A 778 17.34 9.11 -10.17
N ILE A 779 17.05 9.92 -11.20
CA ILE A 779 18.05 10.39 -12.18
C ILE A 779 18.21 11.91 -12.26
N ASN A 780 17.36 12.68 -11.55
CA ASN A 780 17.33 14.13 -11.69
C ASN A 780 17.21 14.84 -10.32
N LEU A 781 17.09 16.17 -10.38
CA LEU A 781 16.84 17.00 -9.21
C LEU A 781 15.61 16.52 -8.45
N VAL A 782 15.67 16.72 -7.16
CA VAL A 782 14.66 16.31 -6.19
C VAL A 782 13.87 17.52 -5.71
N ASP A 783 12.58 17.34 -5.40
CA ASP A 783 11.80 18.29 -4.61
C ASP A 783 11.18 17.57 -3.39
N ILE A 784 11.03 18.29 -2.26
CA ILE A 784 10.56 17.72 -0.99
C ILE A 784 9.46 18.58 -0.40
N ASN A 785 8.33 17.97 -0.03
CA ASN A 785 7.25 18.59 0.75
C ASN A 785 6.44 17.50 1.48
N ASP A 786 5.61 17.91 2.44
CA ASP A 786 4.53 17.09 3.01
C ASP A 786 3.33 17.18 2.05
N ALA A 787 3.30 16.26 1.07
CA ALA A 787 2.44 16.41 -0.11
C ALA A 787 0.97 16.10 0.16
N ASP A 788 0.65 15.29 1.16
CA ASP A 788 -0.71 14.88 1.53
C ASP A 788 -1.16 15.38 2.91
N ASN A 789 -0.30 16.18 3.58
CA ASN A 789 -0.51 16.74 4.93
C ASN A 789 -0.64 15.68 6.04
N ASP A 790 0.01 14.54 5.91
CA ASP A 790 0.03 13.51 6.96
C ASP A 790 1.12 13.75 8.03
N GLY A 791 1.95 14.76 7.82
CA GLY A 791 3.04 15.18 8.72
C GLY A 791 4.40 14.55 8.38
N LYS A 792 4.48 13.68 7.39
CA LYS A 792 5.70 13.14 6.82
C LYS A 792 6.08 13.92 5.57
N ILE A 793 7.23 13.66 5.02
CA ILE A 793 7.68 14.36 3.82
C ILE A 793 7.76 13.40 2.63
N GLU A 794 7.30 13.87 1.47
CA GLU A 794 7.44 13.19 0.20
C GLU A 794 8.53 13.84 -0.63
N LEU A 795 9.43 12.98 -1.10
CA LEU A 795 10.47 13.29 -2.06
C LEU A 795 10.00 12.89 -3.45
N ILE A 796 9.97 13.86 -4.39
CA ILE A 796 9.65 13.59 -5.80
C ILE A 796 10.87 13.76 -6.70
N THR A 797 11.05 12.84 -7.65
CA THR A 797 12.12 12.93 -8.65
C THR A 797 11.73 12.18 -9.93
N GLN A 798 12.54 12.32 -10.96
CA GLN A 798 12.42 11.54 -12.18
C GLN A 798 13.02 10.14 -11.97
N LEU A 799 12.23 9.09 -12.20
CA LEU A 799 12.65 7.69 -12.01
C LEU A 799 13.53 7.20 -13.16
N ASP A 800 13.06 7.44 -14.39
CA ASP A 800 13.71 7.15 -15.65
C ASP A 800 13.38 8.24 -16.69
N GLU A 801 13.76 8.08 -17.96
CA GLU A 801 13.54 9.10 -19.00
C GLU A 801 12.07 9.54 -19.16
N SER A 802 11.11 8.70 -18.79
CA SER A 802 9.67 8.94 -19.03
C SER A 802 8.78 8.80 -17.79
N SER A 803 9.35 8.57 -16.62
CA SER A 803 8.57 8.33 -15.40
C SER A 803 9.01 9.21 -14.23
N VAL A 804 8.04 9.59 -13.42
CA VAL A 804 8.21 10.29 -12.13
C VAL A 804 7.94 9.29 -11.01
N ILE A 805 8.67 9.41 -9.91
CA ILE A 805 8.45 8.66 -8.68
C ILE A 805 8.37 9.59 -7.47
N SER A 806 7.48 9.27 -6.55
CA SER A 806 7.41 9.86 -5.22
C SER A 806 7.74 8.83 -4.14
N TYR A 807 8.46 9.25 -3.11
CA TYR A 807 8.87 8.47 -1.95
C TYR A 807 8.42 9.15 -0.66
N GLU A 808 7.60 8.49 0.16
CA GLU A 808 7.31 8.91 1.53
C GLU A 808 8.50 8.58 2.44
N ILE A 809 8.89 9.51 3.31
CA ILE A 809 10.00 9.38 4.27
C ILE A 809 9.42 9.38 5.68
N ASN A 810 9.57 8.27 6.41
CA ASN A 810 9.10 8.10 7.79
C ASN A 810 10.17 8.42 8.82
#